data_a15d5a060eab8a2d6f3546c01f74a905
#
_entry.id   a15d5a060eab8a2d6f3546c01f74a905
#
_cell.length_a   1.000
_cell.length_b   1.000
_cell.length_c   1.000
_cell.angle_alpha   90.00
_cell.angle_beta   90.00
_cell.angle_gamma   90.00
#
_symmetry.space_group_name_H-M   'P 1'
#
loop_
_entity.id
_entity.type
_entity.pdbx_description
1 polymer ?
#
loop_
_entity_poly.entity_id
_entity_poly.type
_entity_poly.pdbx_seq_one_letter_code
_entity_poly.pdbx_strand_id
1 'polypeptide(L)'
;MKPLPWRWRLGAAALATLAVAGCILEEPILPLEELQDWPPINSAIPKDKAIEAKVDALLASMSLEEKVGQMTQVEIAEVTPDEIRQYHIGSVLNGGGSFPGQNKAATVNDWLALADSLWAASMDPSNPHQIPLIWGTDAVHGHNNVRGATMFPHNIGLGAARAPNLMKRIAEVTAREVAATGIDWAFAPTLAVVRDDRWGRTYEGFSENPEITAAYGGKIIEGLQGALAKDARPNERVVATAKHFIGDGGTDQGKDQGVTIVTEHELLNIHARGYFPALNAGAQTVMASFNSWQDKAAGEGAKAYKMHGNKYLLTDVLKTKMGFDGFIVSDWNGNGQLTTGNSNSPRNCSNSDCPEAINAGIDMVMVPYRDEWKAFIANTIASVRSGEIPQARIDDAVRRILRVKYRAGLFTKPKPSARLVNHEIGTEENRAVAREAVQKSLVLLKNNGNVLPLPRKAKILVAGKSADSLSNQNGGWSLSWQGTGNTNADFGGGTTLWGAVQKIAPNAVLDTSTTGALANNTFDAAIVVIGETPYAEGLGDIGKTKTLELAKLRPEDITLIDALKAKGVKKIVTVLYSGRPLYANKELNRSDAFVAAWLPGTEGDGIADVLFRTKAGKVNVDFNGKLSYSWPGAACQTPLNVGDAGYAPQFAYGYGLSYAQGGTVAALDETSADIGCGVTSGGGTADTPISFFDRGNADGWNMKVAAPSKWSGVVIAQASSASTSTPNGEITATPVDDKSGIQWSAIKAKWNNAEGQLYIQSAVEAETQNLQPYLNAGGALVFDARVSVAPTAPVKARIDCVYPCIGEIDVTTAIQALPVGNWTEVAIPLQCFADKGTDFTAINTPLLIYSSGQFELSVGNVRWEPNRAGNVPCDGASADPVTVLDAPRDVYVNGIADPALFDVPGSWSYGSGSIALNANFDDAGEKVVDVTYNGLKEGGGNGSIFFPVKSPNLFDVSAVAATGGVQFELRVLDYGGSTQPFWVKLVCARKPDTCRTGDLTTLVGRPALGVWTTVQLP
;
A
#
# COMPACT_ATOMS: atom_id res chain seq x y z
N MET A 1 -7.13 40.88 -75.47
CA MET A 1 -7.40 39.80 -74.51
C MET A 1 -6.13 39.02 -74.34
N LYS A 2 -5.53 39.19 -73.16
CA LYS A 2 -4.23 38.52 -72.81
C LYS A 2 -4.52 37.19 -72.12
N PRO A 3 -3.75 36.11 -72.40
CA PRO A 3 -3.91 34.85 -71.72
C PRO A 3 -3.23 34.91 -70.31
N LEU A 4 -3.86 34.32 -69.28
CA LEU A 4 -3.36 34.12 -67.95
C LEU A 4 -2.32 32.94 -67.91
N PRO A 5 -1.31 32.97 -67.11
CA PRO A 5 -0.21 32.01 -67.12
C PRO A 5 -0.55 30.70 -66.36
N TRP A 6 -0.04 29.65 -66.93
CA TRP A 6 -0.07 28.25 -66.52
C TRP A 6 0.80 27.98 -65.26
N ARG A 7 0.24 28.08 -64.06
CA ARG A 7 0.95 27.78 -62.80
C ARG A 7 0.15 27.09 -61.70
N TRP A 8 -0.96 26.39 -62.08
CA TRP A 8 -1.79 25.69 -61.05
C TRP A 8 -2.17 24.24 -61.41
N ARG A 9 -1.23 23.47 -62.02
CA ARG A 9 -1.47 22.04 -62.33
C ARG A 9 -0.38 21.08 -61.88
N LEU A 10 0.42 21.41 -60.82
CA LEU A 10 1.44 20.48 -60.29
C LEU A 10 1.29 20.26 -58.75
N GLY A 11 0.16 20.69 -58.12
CA GLY A 11 -0.09 20.50 -56.72
C GLY A 11 -1.04 19.36 -56.33
N ALA A 12 -1.65 18.66 -57.33
CA ALA A 12 -2.70 17.65 -57.07
C ALA A 12 -2.26 16.19 -57.30
N ALA A 13 -1.02 15.95 -57.69
CA ALA A 13 -0.55 14.58 -57.99
C ALA A 13 0.47 14.05 -56.94
N ALA A 14 0.84 14.84 -55.89
CA ALA A 14 1.75 14.40 -54.82
C ALA A 14 1.03 13.97 -53.53
N LEU A 15 -0.30 13.98 -53.51
CA LEU A 15 -1.13 13.62 -52.32
C LEU A 15 -1.78 12.23 -52.41
N ALA A 16 -1.47 11.45 -53.44
CA ALA A 16 -2.14 10.17 -53.69
C ALA A 16 -1.24 8.92 -53.50
N THR A 17 -0.04 9.03 -52.90
CA THR A 17 0.87 7.88 -52.70
C THR A 17 1.51 7.83 -51.30
N LEU A 18 0.86 8.45 -50.30
CA LEU A 18 1.29 8.35 -48.88
C LEU A 18 0.19 7.67 -48.01
N ALA A 19 -0.62 6.87 -48.58
CA ALA A 19 -1.68 6.15 -47.88
C ALA A 19 -1.38 4.65 -47.75
N VAL A 20 -0.16 4.27 -47.27
CA VAL A 20 0.13 2.94 -46.69
C VAL A 20 1.37 3.04 -45.83
N ALA A 21 1.22 3.60 -44.67
CA ALA A 21 1.89 3.28 -43.39
C ALA A 21 1.20 4.14 -42.34
N GLY A 22 0.30 3.54 -41.61
CA GLY A 22 -0.50 4.24 -40.59
C GLY A 22 0.34 4.60 -39.34
N CYS A 23 1.32 5.46 -39.49
CA CYS A 23 1.86 6.22 -38.36
C CYS A 23 0.86 7.35 -38.07
N ILE A 24 -0.04 7.15 -37.11
CA ILE A 24 -0.78 8.26 -36.55
C ILE A 24 0.26 9.20 -35.95
N LEU A 25 0.43 10.38 -36.56
CA LEU A 25 1.31 11.41 -36.04
C LEU A 25 0.75 11.86 -34.67
N GLU A 26 1.59 11.87 -33.65
CA GLU A 26 1.21 12.38 -32.34
C GLU A 26 0.98 13.89 -32.39
N GLU A 27 -0.01 14.36 -31.66
CA GLU A 27 -0.23 15.79 -31.51
C GLU A 27 0.85 16.39 -30.60
N PRO A 28 1.37 17.59 -30.91
CA PRO A 28 2.37 18.24 -30.09
C PRO A 28 1.76 18.65 -28.74
N ILE A 29 2.53 18.48 -27.67
CA ILE A 29 2.21 19.04 -26.36
C ILE A 29 2.62 20.51 -26.40
N LEU A 30 1.66 21.40 -26.21
CA LEU A 30 1.86 22.85 -26.31
C LEU A 30 2.04 23.47 -24.91
N PRO A 31 2.83 24.55 -24.82
CA PRO A 31 2.90 25.35 -23.60
C PRO A 31 1.52 25.88 -23.21
N LEU A 32 1.27 25.96 -21.90
CA LEU A 32 0.01 26.45 -21.38
C LEU A 32 0.07 27.96 -21.13
N GLU A 33 -0.96 28.66 -21.57
CA GLU A 33 -1.14 30.08 -21.18
C GLU A 33 -1.57 30.17 -19.71
N GLU A 34 -1.08 31.19 -19.02
CA GLU A 34 -1.44 31.46 -17.63
C GLU A 34 -2.90 31.90 -17.51
N LEU A 35 -3.63 31.30 -16.61
CA LEU A 35 -5.02 31.64 -16.31
C LEU A 35 -5.10 32.58 -15.09
N GLN A 36 -5.94 33.60 -15.21
CA GLN A 36 -6.19 34.54 -14.13
C GLN A 36 -7.43 34.18 -13.33
N ASP A 37 -8.28 33.29 -13.85
CA ASP A 37 -9.53 32.89 -13.24
C ASP A 37 -10.00 31.54 -13.77
N TRP A 38 -10.89 30.86 -13.02
CA TRP A 38 -11.47 29.57 -13.38
C TRP A 38 -12.32 29.67 -14.65
N PRO A 39 -11.97 29.01 -15.75
CA PRO A 39 -12.68 29.16 -17.01
C PRO A 39 -13.99 28.38 -17.01
N PRO A 40 -15.02 28.88 -17.76
CA PRO A 40 -16.23 28.09 -17.97
C PRO A 40 -15.96 26.84 -18.80
N ILE A 41 -16.72 25.77 -18.53
CA ILE A 41 -16.68 24.50 -19.27
C ILE A 41 -17.51 24.62 -20.53
N ASN A 42 -16.90 24.25 -21.67
CA ASN A 42 -17.58 24.09 -22.96
C ASN A 42 -17.68 22.59 -23.29
N SER A 43 -18.57 21.89 -22.59
CA SER A 43 -18.68 20.44 -22.67
C SER A 43 -19.06 19.95 -24.06
N ALA A 44 -18.31 18.94 -24.57
CA ALA A 44 -18.68 18.21 -25.80
C ALA A 44 -20.00 17.44 -25.67
N ILE A 45 -20.49 17.24 -24.44
CA ILE A 45 -21.80 16.63 -24.16
C ILE A 45 -22.70 17.67 -23.50
N PRO A 46 -23.38 18.54 -24.30
CA PRO A 46 -24.21 19.60 -23.77
C PRO A 46 -25.51 19.06 -23.16
N LYS A 47 -26.19 19.90 -22.38
CA LYS A 47 -27.53 19.60 -21.85
C LYS A 47 -28.51 19.32 -22.98
N ASP A 48 -29.22 18.22 -22.85
CA ASP A 48 -30.27 17.79 -23.79
C ASP A 48 -31.64 18.02 -23.14
N LYS A 49 -32.47 18.88 -23.73
CA LYS A 49 -33.79 19.24 -23.19
C LYS A 49 -34.72 18.02 -22.99
N ALA A 50 -34.61 17.00 -23.84
CA ALA A 50 -35.42 15.81 -23.70
C ALA A 50 -34.94 14.94 -22.52
N ILE A 51 -33.65 14.88 -22.28
CA ILE A 51 -33.07 14.22 -21.08
C ILE A 51 -33.47 14.98 -19.82
N GLU A 52 -33.31 16.31 -19.80
CA GLU A 52 -33.68 17.12 -18.62
C GLU A 52 -35.16 16.96 -18.27
N ALA A 53 -36.05 16.96 -19.24
CA ALA A 53 -37.48 16.73 -19.00
C ALA A 53 -37.77 15.36 -18.39
N LYS A 54 -37.09 14.29 -18.82
CA LYS A 54 -37.18 12.95 -18.21
C LYS A 54 -36.65 12.93 -16.78
N VAL A 55 -35.52 13.59 -16.54
CA VAL A 55 -34.90 13.71 -15.21
C VAL A 55 -35.86 14.45 -14.26
N ASP A 56 -36.40 15.58 -14.67
CA ASP A 56 -37.33 16.38 -13.85
C ASP A 56 -38.61 15.60 -13.53
N ALA A 57 -39.19 14.89 -14.49
CA ALA A 57 -40.37 14.08 -14.28
C ALA A 57 -40.11 12.92 -13.31
N LEU A 58 -38.97 12.21 -13.47
CA LEU A 58 -38.60 11.11 -12.58
C LEU A 58 -38.32 11.63 -11.16
N LEU A 59 -37.51 12.66 -11.04
CA LEU A 59 -37.15 13.27 -9.75
C LEU A 59 -38.38 13.75 -8.94
N ALA A 60 -39.36 14.32 -9.62
CA ALA A 60 -40.60 14.81 -8.99
C ALA A 60 -41.47 13.69 -8.41
N SER A 61 -41.36 12.48 -8.92
CA SER A 61 -42.13 11.30 -8.47
C SER A 61 -41.41 10.46 -7.42
N MET A 62 -40.06 10.62 -7.23
CA MET A 62 -39.27 9.84 -6.30
C MET A 62 -39.53 10.22 -4.84
N SER A 63 -39.61 9.22 -3.97
CA SER A 63 -39.56 9.38 -2.51
C SER A 63 -38.18 9.87 -2.04
N LEU A 64 -38.10 10.33 -0.79
CA LEU A 64 -36.80 10.70 -0.20
C LEU A 64 -35.88 9.48 -0.05
N GLU A 65 -36.44 8.34 0.31
CA GLU A 65 -35.73 7.07 0.43
C GLU A 65 -35.09 6.63 -0.89
N GLU A 66 -35.80 6.70 -2.00
CA GLU A 66 -35.29 6.43 -3.34
C GLU A 66 -34.18 7.41 -3.73
N LYS A 67 -34.34 8.71 -3.43
CA LYS A 67 -33.35 9.75 -3.70
C LYS A 67 -32.06 9.48 -2.97
N VAL A 68 -32.12 9.19 -1.66
CA VAL A 68 -30.91 8.89 -0.88
C VAL A 68 -30.28 7.57 -1.30
N GLY A 69 -31.08 6.55 -1.66
CA GLY A 69 -30.59 5.32 -2.25
C GLY A 69 -29.77 5.55 -3.52
N GLN A 70 -30.22 6.48 -4.41
CA GLN A 70 -29.48 6.83 -5.63
C GLN A 70 -28.16 7.57 -5.35
N MET A 71 -28.02 8.22 -4.21
CA MET A 71 -26.79 8.89 -3.77
C MET A 71 -25.80 7.93 -3.10
N THR A 72 -26.19 6.69 -2.86
CA THR A 72 -25.40 5.71 -2.12
C THR A 72 -24.65 4.79 -3.08
N GLN A 73 -23.30 4.70 -2.91
CA GLN A 73 -22.42 3.78 -3.61
C GLN A 73 -21.79 2.82 -2.61
N VAL A 74 -21.95 1.52 -2.83
CA VAL A 74 -21.56 0.44 -1.90
C VAL A 74 -20.62 -0.57 -2.55
N GLU A 75 -19.80 -1.26 -1.76
CA GLU A 75 -18.88 -2.27 -2.24
C GLU A 75 -19.62 -3.57 -2.61
N ILE A 76 -19.20 -4.24 -3.69
CA ILE A 76 -19.90 -5.43 -4.24
C ILE A 76 -19.97 -6.61 -3.27
N ALA A 77 -19.00 -6.76 -2.36
CA ALA A 77 -19.00 -7.82 -1.34
C ALA A 77 -19.90 -7.48 -0.14
N GLU A 78 -20.30 -6.22 -0.01
CA GLU A 78 -21.01 -5.66 1.14
C GLU A 78 -22.50 -5.40 0.86
N VAL A 79 -23.02 -5.90 -0.26
CA VAL A 79 -24.41 -5.72 -0.67
C VAL A 79 -24.96 -6.97 -1.33
N THR A 80 -26.24 -7.24 -1.12
CA THR A 80 -26.98 -8.30 -1.81
C THR A 80 -27.95 -7.72 -2.84
N PRO A 81 -28.40 -8.50 -3.84
CA PRO A 81 -29.44 -8.06 -4.78
C PRO A 81 -30.74 -7.63 -4.08
N ASP A 82 -31.13 -8.31 -2.99
CA ASP A 82 -32.29 -7.92 -2.21
C ASP A 82 -32.12 -6.57 -1.52
N GLU A 83 -30.93 -6.27 -1.02
CA GLU A 83 -30.62 -4.97 -0.43
C GLU A 83 -30.59 -3.85 -1.47
N ILE A 84 -30.08 -4.11 -2.70
CA ILE A 84 -30.16 -3.15 -3.81
C ILE A 84 -31.62 -2.76 -4.08
N ARG A 85 -32.50 -3.77 -4.16
CA ARG A 85 -33.91 -3.55 -4.37
C ARG A 85 -34.56 -2.80 -3.19
N GLN A 86 -34.29 -3.24 -1.96
CA GLN A 86 -34.92 -2.70 -0.75
C GLN A 86 -34.53 -1.25 -0.48
N TYR A 87 -33.25 -0.91 -0.67
CA TYR A 87 -32.70 0.41 -0.34
C TYR A 87 -32.53 1.32 -1.57
N HIS A 88 -32.98 0.87 -2.75
CA HIS A 88 -32.90 1.62 -4.02
C HIS A 88 -31.48 2.08 -4.36
N ILE A 89 -30.47 1.27 -4.06
CA ILE A 89 -29.06 1.59 -4.21
C ILE A 89 -28.76 2.02 -5.65
N GLY A 90 -28.21 3.22 -5.79
CA GLY A 90 -27.94 3.83 -7.07
C GLY A 90 -26.66 3.37 -7.75
N SER A 91 -25.67 2.93 -6.97
CA SER A 91 -24.36 2.55 -7.48
C SER A 91 -23.69 1.46 -6.63
N VAL A 92 -22.87 0.65 -7.28
CA VAL A 92 -21.90 -0.22 -6.65
C VAL A 92 -20.50 0.07 -7.17
N LEU A 93 -19.49 -0.36 -6.44
CA LEU A 93 -18.11 -0.37 -6.88
C LEU A 93 -17.40 -1.66 -6.43
N ASN A 94 -16.31 -1.97 -7.10
CA ASN A 94 -15.33 -2.92 -6.57
C ASN A 94 -14.05 -2.16 -6.21
N GLY A 95 -13.58 -2.34 -4.97
CA GLY A 95 -12.27 -1.88 -4.54
C GLY A 95 -11.14 -2.72 -5.15
N GLY A 96 -9.91 -2.24 -5.06
CA GLY A 96 -8.74 -3.01 -5.49
C GLY A 96 -8.63 -4.32 -4.71
N GLY A 97 -8.75 -5.46 -5.41
CA GLY A 97 -8.75 -6.79 -4.79
C GLY A 97 -10.12 -7.34 -4.43
N SER A 98 -11.21 -6.69 -4.88
CA SER A 98 -12.57 -7.23 -4.79
C SER A 98 -12.99 -7.88 -6.09
N PHE A 99 -13.56 -9.08 -6.00
CA PHE A 99 -13.92 -9.92 -7.13
C PHE A 99 -15.28 -10.59 -6.92
N PRO A 100 -15.98 -11.00 -7.98
CA PRO A 100 -17.16 -11.83 -7.84
C PRO A 100 -16.88 -13.08 -6.99
N GLY A 101 -17.68 -13.28 -5.92
CA GLY A 101 -17.51 -14.38 -5.01
C GLY A 101 -16.17 -14.40 -4.25
N GLN A 102 -15.49 -13.26 -4.12
CA GLN A 102 -14.14 -13.14 -3.55
C GLN A 102 -13.10 -14.03 -4.26
N ASN A 103 -13.35 -14.36 -5.52
CA ASN A 103 -12.49 -15.22 -6.33
C ASN A 103 -11.59 -14.39 -7.25
N LYS A 104 -10.30 -14.25 -6.91
CA LYS A 104 -9.28 -13.56 -7.73
C LYS A 104 -9.18 -14.13 -9.17
N ALA A 105 -9.52 -15.41 -9.36
CA ALA A 105 -9.53 -16.06 -10.66
C ALA A 105 -10.89 -15.97 -11.39
N ALA A 106 -11.82 -15.13 -10.90
CA ALA A 106 -13.12 -14.89 -11.52
C ALA A 106 -12.99 -14.62 -13.02
N THR A 107 -13.76 -15.34 -13.81
CA THR A 107 -13.81 -15.19 -15.27
C THR A 107 -14.70 -14.03 -15.67
N VAL A 108 -14.60 -13.58 -16.92
CA VAL A 108 -15.54 -12.59 -17.49
C VAL A 108 -17.00 -12.98 -17.28
N ASN A 109 -17.31 -14.27 -17.38
CA ASN A 109 -18.68 -14.75 -17.14
C ASN A 109 -19.12 -14.60 -15.67
N ASP A 110 -18.21 -14.75 -14.72
CA ASP A 110 -18.52 -14.54 -13.30
C ASP A 110 -18.82 -13.05 -13.03
N TRP A 111 -18.03 -12.15 -13.61
CA TRP A 111 -18.29 -10.70 -13.56
C TRP A 111 -19.64 -10.35 -14.18
N LEU A 112 -19.95 -10.88 -15.36
CA LEU A 112 -21.23 -10.66 -16.04
C LEU A 112 -22.41 -11.23 -15.26
N ALA A 113 -22.25 -12.40 -14.64
CA ALA A 113 -23.30 -13.01 -13.83
C ALA A 113 -23.64 -12.13 -12.60
N LEU A 114 -22.61 -11.59 -11.94
CA LEU A 114 -22.79 -10.63 -10.84
C LEU A 114 -23.46 -9.36 -11.36
N ALA A 115 -22.93 -8.78 -12.46
CA ALA A 115 -23.51 -7.56 -13.06
C ALA A 115 -24.98 -7.71 -13.46
N ASP A 116 -25.33 -8.83 -14.06
CA ASP A 116 -26.73 -9.15 -14.41
C ASP A 116 -27.62 -9.25 -13.16
N SER A 117 -27.13 -9.87 -12.10
CA SER A 117 -27.85 -10.04 -10.84
C SER A 117 -28.14 -8.68 -10.17
N LEU A 118 -27.13 -7.82 -10.06
CA LEU A 118 -27.25 -6.49 -9.47
C LEU A 118 -28.13 -5.56 -10.33
N TRP A 119 -27.94 -5.61 -11.66
CA TRP A 119 -28.80 -4.89 -12.61
C TRP A 119 -30.26 -5.32 -12.49
N ALA A 120 -30.53 -6.63 -12.47
CA ALA A 120 -31.89 -7.17 -12.36
C ALA A 120 -32.57 -6.73 -11.05
N ALA A 121 -31.84 -6.66 -9.95
CA ALA A 121 -32.37 -6.17 -8.69
C ALA A 121 -32.76 -4.68 -8.75
N SER A 122 -31.97 -3.85 -9.42
CA SER A 122 -32.31 -2.43 -9.61
C SER A 122 -33.52 -2.21 -10.56
N MET A 123 -33.69 -3.10 -11.51
CA MET A 123 -34.75 -3.07 -12.51
C MET A 123 -35.97 -3.93 -12.15
N ASP A 124 -36.06 -4.41 -10.90
CA ASP A 124 -37.15 -5.25 -10.42
C ASP A 124 -38.51 -4.52 -10.58
N PRO A 125 -39.54 -5.15 -11.16
CA PRO A 125 -40.84 -4.54 -11.33
C PRO A 125 -41.55 -4.11 -10.03
N SER A 126 -41.10 -4.62 -8.88
CA SER A 126 -41.63 -4.18 -7.58
C SER A 126 -41.10 -2.83 -7.14
N ASN A 127 -40.02 -2.34 -7.75
CA ASN A 127 -39.51 -0.97 -7.51
C ASN A 127 -40.48 0.05 -8.15
N PRO A 128 -40.86 1.10 -7.41
CA PRO A 128 -41.74 2.16 -7.94
C PRO A 128 -41.17 2.79 -9.22
N HIS A 129 -39.86 3.02 -9.20
CA HIS A 129 -39.11 3.54 -10.35
C HIS A 129 -37.96 2.56 -10.65
N GLN A 130 -37.97 1.98 -11.84
CA GLN A 130 -36.92 1.05 -12.28
C GLN A 130 -35.72 1.85 -12.74
N ILE A 131 -34.89 2.31 -11.78
CA ILE A 131 -33.69 3.11 -12.03
C ILE A 131 -32.48 2.18 -12.12
N PRO A 132 -31.83 2.05 -13.29
CA PRO A 132 -30.70 1.14 -13.45
C PRO A 132 -29.54 1.52 -12.56
N LEU A 133 -28.97 0.51 -11.89
CA LEU A 133 -27.73 0.61 -11.15
C LEU A 133 -26.58 1.04 -12.07
N ILE A 134 -25.62 1.81 -11.56
CA ILE A 134 -24.35 2.05 -12.24
C ILE A 134 -23.19 1.43 -11.42
N TRP A 135 -22.34 0.63 -12.06
CA TRP A 135 -21.19 0.00 -11.42
C TRP A 135 -19.91 0.72 -11.80
N GLY A 136 -19.15 1.21 -10.79
CA GLY A 136 -17.86 1.87 -10.95
C GLY A 136 -16.68 0.96 -10.57
N THR A 137 -15.55 1.12 -11.26
CA THR A 137 -14.31 0.39 -10.96
C THR A 137 -13.08 1.26 -11.13
N ASP A 138 -12.03 1.02 -10.31
CA ASP A 138 -10.73 1.61 -10.51
C ASP A 138 -10.02 0.99 -11.71
N ALA A 139 -10.00 1.73 -12.81
CA ALA A 139 -9.29 1.36 -14.04
C ALA A 139 -8.08 2.29 -14.21
N VAL A 140 -7.14 2.21 -13.29
CA VAL A 140 -6.01 3.14 -13.16
C VAL A 140 -5.04 3.03 -14.33
N HIS A 141 -4.76 1.81 -14.80
CA HIS A 141 -3.88 1.54 -15.94
C HIS A 141 -4.38 0.37 -16.82
N GLY A 142 -5.58 0.48 -17.30
CA GLY A 142 -6.37 -0.55 -17.98
C GLY A 142 -7.41 -1.13 -17.05
N HIS A 143 -8.03 -2.25 -17.41
CA HIS A 143 -8.99 -2.92 -16.53
C HIS A 143 -8.28 -3.78 -15.48
N ASN A 144 -7.51 -3.10 -14.62
CA ASN A 144 -6.48 -3.68 -13.76
C ASN A 144 -6.99 -4.58 -12.64
N ASN A 145 -8.30 -4.64 -12.39
CA ASN A 145 -8.90 -5.50 -11.38
C ASN A 145 -9.30 -6.89 -11.91
N VAL A 146 -9.15 -7.14 -13.22
CA VAL A 146 -9.67 -8.36 -13.86
C VAL A 146 -8.53 -9.20 -14.43
N ARG A 147 -8.51 -10.46 -14.02
CA ARG A 147 -7.57 -11.46 -14.53
C ARG A 147 -7.68 -11.60 -16.05
N GLY A 148 -6.57 -11.47 -16.75
CA GLY A 148 -6.49 -11.58 -18.21
C GLY A 148 -6.70 -10.28 -18.97
N ALA A 149 -7.14 -9.21 -18.33
CA ALA A 149 -7.24 -7.89 -18.96
C ALA A 149 -5.86 -7.31 -19.33
N THR A 150 -5.86 -6.39 -20.28
CA THR A 150 -4.66 -5.66 -20.71
C THR A 150 -4.33 -4.57 -19.69
N MET A 151 -3.15 -4.66 -19.07
CA MET A 151 -2.64 -3.61 -18.19
C MET A 151 -1.55 -2.82 -18.90
N PHE A 152 -1.74 -1.52 -18.96
CA PHE A 152 -0.84 -0.57 -19.60
C PHE A 152 0.26 -0.12 -18.65
N PRO A 153 1.35 0.53 -19.17
CA PRO A 153 2.24 1.26 -18.29
C PRO A 153 1.47 2.24 -17.41
N HIS A 154 1.89 2.38 -16.15
CA HIS A 154 1.35 3.42 -15.29
C HIS A 154 1.59 4.82 -15.84
N ASN A 155 0.83 5.80 -15.36
CA ASN A 155 0.81 7.16 -15.88
C ASN A 155 2.20 7.82 -15.94
N ILE A 156 3.09 7.54 -14.98
CA ILE A 156 4.47 8.02 -15.01
C ILE A 156 5.21 7.61 -16.32
N GLY A 157 5.06 6.35 -16.73
CA GLY A 157 5.60 5.85 -18.00
C GLY A 157 4.89 6.46 -19.21
N LEU A 158 3.56 6.60 -19.15
CA LEU A 158 2.76 7.21 -20.20
C LEU A 158 3.08 8.71 -20.36
N GLY A 159 3.40 9.41 -19.27
CA GLY A 159 3.91 10.78 -19.32
C GLY A 159 5.24 10.89 -20.06
N ALA A 160 6.14 9.92 -19.83
CA ALA A 160 7.40 9.86 -20.56
C ALA A 160 7.22 9.56 -22.06
N ALA A 161 6.16 8.88 -22.45
CA ALA A 161 5.86 8.58 -23.86
C ALA A 161 5.50 9.82 -24.70
N ARG A 162 4.98 10.90 -24.09
CA ARG A 162 4.58 12.16 -24.73
C ARG A 162 3.68 11.96 -25.97
N ALA A 163 2.66 11.09 -25.83
CA ALA A 163 1.86 10.58 -26.95
C ALA A 163 0.34 10.74 -26.72
N PRO A 164 -0.23 11.95 -26.91
CA PRO A 164 -1.66 12.21 -26.64
C PRO A 164 -2.63 11.31 -27.43
N ASN A 165 -2.35 11.00 -28.69
CA ASN A 165 -3.20 10.13 -29.50
C ASN A 165 -3.14 8.68 -29.05
N LEU A 166 -1.99 8.23 -28.52
CA LEU A 166 -1.88 6.91 -27.89
C LEU A 166 -2.75 6.84 -26.62
N MET A 167 -2.84 7.93 -25.81
CA MET A 167 -3.71 7.98 -24.64
C MET A 167 -5.17 7.71 -24.99
N LYS A 168 -5.67 8.28 -26.07
CA LYS A 168 -7.03 7.99 -26.55
C LYS A 168 -7.22 6.50 -26.88
N ARG A 169 -6.26 5.89 -27.58
CA ARG A 169 -6.32 4.46 -27.94
C ARG A 169 -6.26 3.55 -26.70
N ILE A 170 -5.42 3.87 -25.73
CA ILE A 170 -5.36 3.18 -24.43
C ILE A 170 -6.71 3.26 -23.71
N ALA A 171 -7.31 4.43 -23.67
CA ALA A 171 -8.60 4.67 -23.05
C ALA A 171 -9.74 3.92 -23.79
N GLU A 172 -9.69 3.83 -25.13
CA GLU A 172 -10.64 3.04 -25.92
C GLU A 172 -10.54 1.53 -25.61
N VAL A 173 -9.32 1.00 -25.44
CA VAL A 173 -9.12 -0.39 -25.01
C VAL A 173 -9.66 -0.60 -23.59
N THR A 174 -9.31 0.30 -22.67
CA THR A 174 -9.78 0.25 -21.28
C THR A 174 -11.31 0.24 -21.23
N ALA A 175 -11.97 1.13 -21.98
CA ALA A 175 -13.44 1.19 -22.04
C ALA A 175 -14.06 -0.13 -22.52
N ARG A 176 -13.51 -0.71 -23.60
CA ARG A 176 -14.00 -1.99 -24.15
C ARG A 176 -13.87 -3.13 -23.14
N GLU A 177 -12.72 -3.23 -22.44
CA GLU A 177 -12.49 -4.30 -21.48
C GLU A 177 -13.32 -4.12 -20.20
N VAL A 178 -13.51 -2.89 -19.72
CA VAL A 178 -14.42 -2.59 -18.60
C VAL A 178 -15.87 -2.93 -18.99
N ALA A 179 -16.33 -2.50 -20.15
CA ALA A 179 -17.66 -2.83 -20.65
C ALA A 179 -17.86 -4.35 -20.89
N ALA A 180 -16.80 -5.08 -21.28
CA ALA A 180 -16.85 -6.52 -21.48
C ALA A 180 -17.16 -7.29 -20.19
N THR A 181 -16.89 -6.75 -19.03
CA THR A 181 -17.24 -7.32 -17.71
C THR A 181 -18.58 -6.82 -17.17
N GLY A 182 -19.33 -6.02 -17.95
CA GLY A 182 -20.64 -5.51 -17.57
C GLY A 182 -20.61 -4.23 -16.74
N ILE A 183 -19.44 -3.63 -16.56
CA ILE A 183 -19.23 -2.40 -15.77
C ILE A 183 -19.42 -1.18 -16.67
N ASP A 184 -20.10 -0.13 -16.16
CA ASP A 184 -20.49 1.04 -16.93
C ASP A 184 -19.68 2.30 -16.62
N TRP A 185 -18.78 2.27 -15.63
CA TRP A 185 -18.13 3.45 -15.12
C TRP A 185 -16.68 3.16 -14.69
N ALA A 186 -15.71 3.94 -15.20
CA ALA A 186 -14.31 3.88 -14.85
C ALA A 186 -13.93 5.10 -13.99
N PHE A 187 -13.28 4.86 -12.84
CA PHE A 187 -12.68 5.89 -12.02
C PHE A 187 -11.31 6.29 -12.60
N ALA A 188 -11.33 6.86 -13.78
CA ALA A 188 -10.18 7.31 -14.58
C ALA A 188 -10.58 8.45 -15.51
N PRO A 189 -9.66 9.37 -15.83
CA PRO A 189 -8.24 9.42 -15.51
C PRO A 189 -7.91 10.07 -14.16
N THR A 190 -6.77 9.65 -13.55
CA THR A 190 -6.08 10.46 -12.54
C THR A 190 -5.40 11.64 -13.23
N LEU A 191 -5.66 12.88 -12.76
CA LEU A 191 -5.16 14.12 -13.35
C LEU A 191 -4.21 14.89 -12.40
N ALA A 192 -3.66 14.19 -11.43
CA ALA A 192 -2.68 14.74 -10.50
C ALA A 192 -1.45 15.27 -11.23
N VAL A 193 -1.00 16.48 -10.86
CA VAL A 193 0.30 17.02 -11.22
C VAL A 193 1.18 16.89 -10.00
N VAL A 194 2.15 15.98 -10.06
CA VAL A 194 2.98 15.60 -8.91
C VAL A 194 4.09 16.62 -8.72
N ARG A 195 4.22 17.15 -7.49
CA ARG A 195 5.23 18.16 -7.17
C ARG A 195 6.28 17.65 -6.18
N ASP A 196 6.09 16.44 -5.64
CA ASP A 196 7.02 15.82 -4.69
C ASP A 196 7.05 14.29 -4.89
N ASP A 197 8.19 13.77 -5.33
CA ASP A 197 8.37 12.34 -5.66
C ASP A 197 8.29 11.41 -4.43
N ARG A 198 8.27 11.95 -3.22
CA ARG A 198 8.03 11.17 -1.99
C ARG A 198 6.61 10.64 -1.90
N TRP A 199 5.67 11.20 -2.64
CA TRP A 199 4.29 10.76 -2.65
C TRP A 199 4.12 9.34 -3.17
N GLY A 200 3.42 8.48 -2.42
CA GLY A 200 3.21 7.07 -2.77
C GLY A 200 2.42 6.84 -4.05
N ARG A 201 1.69 7.86 -4.53
CA ARG A 201 0.92 7.82 -5.78
C ARG A 201 1.61 8.55 -6.95
N THR A 202 2.91 8.85 -6.85
CA THR A 202 3.65 9.54 -7.91
C THR A 202 3.47 8.88 -9.29
N TYR A 203 3.46 7.55 -9.35
CA TYR A 203 3.27 6.82 -10.60
C TYR A 203 1.87 6.96 -11.21
N GLU A 204 0.87 7.40 -10.44
CA GLU A 204 -0.47 7.69 -10.95
C GLU A 204 -0.55 9.06 -11.64
N GLY A 205 0.42 9.94 -11.44
CA GLY A 205 0.56 11.21 -12.15
C GLY A 205 1.33 11.04 -13.46
N PHE A 206 0.97 11.80 -14.51
CA PHE A 206 1.67 11.78 -15.78
C PHE A 206 2.98 12.54 -15.74
N SER A 207 3.05 13.63 -14.96
CA SER A 207 4.19 14.55 -15.00
C SER A 207 4.20 15.49 -13.79
N GLU A 208 5.39 16.02 -13.49
CA GLU A 208 5.58 17.20 -12.64
C GLU A 208 5.11 18.50 -13.32
N ASN A 209 5.04 18.52 -14.67
CA ASN A 209 4.62 19.65 -15.48
C ASN A 209 3.16 19.48 -15.94
N PRO A 210 2.28 20.48 -15.71
CA PRO A 210 0.86 20.39 -16.05
C PRO A 210 0.57 20.27 -17.56
N GLU A 211 1.51 20.63 -18.45
CA GLU A 211 1.31 20.58 -19.92
C GLU A 211 0.97 19.17 -20.41
N ILE A 212 1.67 18.15 -19.91
CA ILE A 212 1.41 16.75 -20.29
C ILE A 212 0.04 16.32 -19.80
N THR A 213 -0.29 16.61 -18.52
CA THR A 213 -1.58 16.25 -17.94
C THR A 213 -2.73 16.93 -18.66
N ALA A 214 -2.57 18.20 -19.06
CA ALA A 214 -3.56 18.93 -19.87
C ALA A 214 -3.73 18.32 -21.27
N ALA A 215 -2.63 17.96 -21.96
CA ALA A 215 -2.70 17.34 -23.27
C ALA A 215 -3.39 15.96 -23.25
N TYR A 216 -3.33 15.27 -22.14
CA TYR A 216 -3.87 13.91 -21.99
C TYR A 216 -5.31 13.86 -21.48
N GLY A 217 -5.70 14.79 -20.58
CA GLY A 217 -6.99 14.73 -19.89
C GLY A 217 -8.17 14.59 -20.84
N GLY A 218 -8.25 15.46 -21.87
CA GLY A 218 -9.34 15.38 -22.86
C GLY A 218 -9.30 14.11 -23.71
N LYS A 219 -8.11 13.67 -24.14
CA LYS A 219 -7.93 12.47 -24.97
C LYS A 219 -8.38 11.18 -24.27
N ILE A 220 -8.12 11.09 -22.96
CA ILE A 220 -8.56 9.92 -22.17
C ILE A 220 -10.07 9.93 -22.02
N ILE A 221 -10.70 11.08 -21.76
CA ILE A 221 -12.17 11.18 -21.72
C ILE A 221 -12.79 10.80 -23.07
N GLU A 222 -12.25 11.30 -24.18
CA GLU A 222 -12.70 10.92 -25.51
C GLU A 222 -12.62 9.41 -25.74
N GLY A 223 -11.55 8.76 -25.27
CA GLY A 223 -11.37 7.32 -25.45
C GLY A 223 -12.28 6.50 -24.54
N LEU A 224 -12.39 6.83 -23.25
CA LEU A 224 -13.24 6.09 -22.29
C LEU A 224 -14.73 6.26 -22.63
N GLN A 225 -15.13 7.48 -22.85
CA GLN A 225 -16.53 7.90 -22.81
C GLN A 225 -17.12 8.19 -24.21
N GLY A 226 -16.31 8.77 -25.11
CA GLY A 226 -16.81 9.23 -26.41
C GLY A 226 -18.06 10.09 -26.26
N ALA A 227 -19.07 9.89 -27.14
CA ALA A 227 -20.37 10.54 -27.09
C ALA A 227 -21.40 9.77 -26.23
N LEU A 228 -20.98 8.80 -25.39
CA LEU A 228 -21.84 7.93 -24.55
C LEU A 228 -22.94 7.23 -25.39
N ALA A 229 -24.21 7.37 -25.02
CA ALA A 229 -25.34 6.77 -25.77
C ALA A 229 -25.48 7.25 -27.21
N LYS A 230 -24.88 8.37 -27.57
CA LYS A 230 -24.83 8.92 -28.94
C LYS A 230 -23.58 8.50 -29.72
N ASP A 231 -22.67 7.73 -29.11
CA ASP A 231 -21.49 7.20 -29.78
C ASP A 231 -21.85 6.17 -30.82
N ALA A 232 -21.00 5.95 -31.80
CA ALA A 232 -21.19 4.90 -32.82
C ALA A 232 -21.16 3.49 -32.19
N ARG A 233 -20.49 3.31 -31.07
CA ARG A 233 -20.39 2.07 -30.33
C ARG A 233 -20.72 2.28 -28.84
N PRO A 234 -21.96 2.63 -28.48
CA PRO A 234 -22.30 3.08 -27.13
C PRO A 234 -22.14 2.00 -26.07
N ASN A 235 -22.18 0.72 -26.42
CA ASN A 235 -22.00 -0.39 -25.50
C ASN A 235 -20.53 -0.70 -25.20
N GLU A 236 -19.59 -0.10 -25.97
CA GLU A 236 -18.16 -0.19 -25.75
C GLU A 236 -17.61 1.05 -25.02
N ARG A 237 -18.47 1.97 -24.58
CA ARG A 237 -18.13 3.19 -23.84
C ARG A 237 -18.58 3.10 -22.39
N VAL A 238 -17.80 3.72 -21.52
CA VAL A 238 -18.08 3.81 -20.10
C VAL A 238 -18.05 5.25 -19.64
N VAL A 239 -18.74 5.56 -18.56
CA VAL A 239 -18.63 6.88 -17.91
C VAL A 239 -17.22 7.04 -17.37
N ALA A 240 -16.64 8.23 -17.51
CA ALA A 240 -15.29 8.56 -17.06
C ALA A 240 -15.33 9.51 -15.86
N THR A 241 -14.30 9.41 -15.00
CA THR A 241 -14.13 10.25 -13.81
C THR A 241 -12.84 11.04 -13.88
N ALA A 242 -12.92 12.36 -13.86
CA ALA A 242 -11.74 13.18 -13.63
C ALA A 242 -11.39 13.19 -12.13
N LYS A 243 -10.19 12.69 -11.75
CA LYS A 243 -9.82 12.52 -10.34
C LYS A 243 -8.35 12.87 -10.07
N HIS A 244 -7.95 13.14 -8.81
CA HIS A 244 -8.84 13.49 -7.69
C HIS A 244 -8.90 15.00 -7.54
N PHE A 245 -10.07 15.56 -7.55
CA PHE A 245 -10.29 17.01 -7.52
C PHE A 245 -10.17 17.52 -6.09
N ILE A 246 -9.13 18.31 -5.72
CA ILE A 246 -8.01 18.83 -6.53
C ILE A 246 -6.76 19.02 -5.66
N GLY A 247 -5.58 18.80 -6.25
CA GLY A 247 -4.31 19.14 -5.61
C GLY A 247 -3.62 17.98 -4.91
N ASP A 248 -4.10 16.74 -5.08
CA ASP A 248 -3.54 15.53 -4.48
C ASP A 248 -2.03 15.32 -4.74
N GLY A 249 -1.54 15.62 -5.94
CA GLY A 249 -0.11 15.54 -6.29
C GLY A 249 0.77 16.65 -5.73
N GLY A 250 0.20 17.63 -5.00
CA GLY A 250 0.91 18.78 -4.42
C GLY A 250 0.98 18.80 -2.90
N THR A 251 0.74 17.66 -2.23
CA THR A 251 0.74 17.61 -0.77
C THR A 251 2.12 17.84 -0.19
N ASP A 252 2.17 18.56 0.92
CA ASP A 252 3.42 18.89 1.63
C ASP A 252 4.18 17.61 1.99
N GLN A 253 5.47 17.59 1.66
CA GLN A 253 6.40 16.48 1.86
C GLN A 253 5.98 15.17 1.16
N GLY A 254 5.14 15.25 0.13
CA GLY A 254 4.64 14.07 -0.57
C GLY A 254 3.82 13.14 0.30
N LYS A 255 3.20 13.63 1.36
CA LYS A 255 2.37 12.81 2.24
C LYS A 255 1.01 12.57 1.59
N ASP A 256 0.70 11.32 1.32
CA ASP A 256 -0.59 10.94 0.78
C ASP A 256 -1.74 11.39 1.69
N GLN A 257 -2.83 11.94 1.09
CA GLN A 257 -3.97 12.53 1.78
C GLN A 257 -3.62 13.74 2.70
N GLY A 258 -2.41 14.28 2.55
CA GLY A 258 -1.88 15.40 3.33
C GLY A 258 -2.49 16.75 2.97
N VAL A 259 -1.75 17.82 3.24
CA VAL A 259 -2.16 19.20 2.96
C VAL A 259 -1.42 19.73 1.74
N THR A 260 -2.15 20.24 0.78
CA THR A 260 -1.59 20.99 -0.36
C THR A 260 -1.57 22.47 0.01
N ILE A 261 -0.35 23.02 0.15
CA ILE A 261 -0.11 24.40 0.62
C ILE A 261 0.33 25.24 -0.58
N VAL A 262 -0.65 25.75 -1.31
CA VAL A 262 -0.44 26.56 -2.52
C VAL A 262 -1.44 27.71 -2.55
N THR A 263 -1.11 28.78 -3.29
CA THR A 263 -2.08 29.85 -3.59
C THR A 263 -3.18 29.32 -4.51
N GLU A 264 -4.33 29.98 -4.54
CA GLU A 264 -5.39 29.62 -5.52
C GLU A 264 -4.89 29.76 -6.96
N HIS A 265 -4.02 30.73 -7.23
CA HIS A 265 -3.38 30.90 -8.53
C HIS A 265 -2.50 29.67 -8.93
N GLU A 266 -1.71 29.14 -8.00
CA GLU A 266 -0.93 27.92 -8.22
C GLU A 266 -1.85 26.68 -8.35
N LEU A 267 -2.91 26.59 -7.55
CA LEU A 267 -3.91 25.53 -7.64
C LEU A 267 -4.55 25.52 -9.05
N LEU A 268 -4.91 26.68 -9.57
CA LEU A 268 -5.49 26.90 -10.89
C LEU A 268 -4.50 26.56 -12.02
N ASN A 269 -3.26 27.04 -11.94
CA ASN A 269 -2.31 26.96 -13.05
C ASN A 269 -1.42 25.72 -13.04
N ILE A 270 -1.38 24.96 -11.94
CA ILE A 270 -0.66 23.69 -11.85
C ILE A 270 -1.66 22.54 -11.75
N HIS A 271 -2.44 22.48 -10.68
CA HIS A 271 -3.22 21.30 -10.33
C HIS A 271 -4.55 21.18 -11.09
N ALA A 272 -5.13 22.29 -11.55
CA ALA A 272 -6.39 22.28 -12.29
C ALA A 272 -6.24 22.04 -13.81
N ARG A 273 -5.05 22.15 -14.36
CA ARG A 273 -4.83 22.22 -15.82
C ARG A 273 -5.33 21.00 -16.58
N GLY A 274 -5.23 19.81 -16.00
CA GLY A 274 -5.75 18.58 -16.61
C GLY A 274 -7.28 18.52 -16.64
N TYR A 275 -7.95 19.18 -15.69
CA TYR A 275 -9.43 19.14 -15.59
C TYR A 275 -10.13 19.93 -16.69
N PHE A 276 -9.58 21.04 -17.14
CA PHE A 276 -10.26 21.86 -18.16
C PHE A 276 -10.45 21.09 -19.47
N PRO A 277 -9.44 20.49 -20.10
CA PRO A 277 -9.65 19.68 -21.30
C PRO A 277 -10.47 18.42 -21.02
N ALA A 278 -10.37 17.77 -19.85
CA ALA A 278 -11.18 16.61 -19.49
C ALA A 278 -12.68 16.97 -19.38
N LEU A 279 -13.01 18.07 -18.72
CA LEU A 279 -14.40 18.55 -18.57
C LEU A 279 -14.95 19.06 -19.91
N ASN A 280 -14.13 19.74 -20.72
CA ASN A 280 -14.51 20.17 -22.05
C ASN A 280 -14.75 18.98 -22.99
N ALA A 281 -13.98 17.90 -22.88
CA ALA A 281 -14.25 16.64 -23.59
C ALA A 281 -15.52 15.93 -23.11
N GLY A 282 -16.15 16.42 -22.07
CA GLY A 282 -17.45 15.98 -21.60
C GLY A 282 -17.42 14.98 -20.43
N ALA A 283 -16.36 14.93 -19.62
CA ALA A 283 -16.32 14.09 -18.42
C ALA A 283 -17.60 14.27 -17.59
N GLN A 284 -18.26 13.15 -17.26
CA GLN A 284 -19.55 13.17 -16.60
C GLN A 284 -19.45 13.10 -15.09
N THR A 285 -18.30 12.69 -14.55
CA THR A 285 -18.11 12.61 -13.12
C THR A 285 -16.76 13.19 -12.70
N VAL A 286 -16.72 13.72 -11.50
CA VAL A 286 -15.52 14.19 -10.82
C VAL A 286 -15.47 13.52 -9.45
N MET A 287 -14.31 13.00 -9.06
CA MET A 287 -14.11 12.44 -7.71
C MET A 287 -13.37 13.45 -6.86
N ALA A 288 -13.92 13.77 -5.68
CA ALA A 288 -13.26 14.64 -4.71
C ALA A 288 -11.99 13.99 -4.14
N SER A 289 -10.96 14.79 -3.93
CA SER A 289 -9.67 14.30 -3.43
C SER A 289 -9.66 14.10 -1.92
N PHE A 290 -8.79 13.22 -1.44
CA PHE A 290 -8.52 13.05 -0.01
C PHE A 290 -7.68 14.17 0.62
N ASN A 291 -6.90 14.95 -0.15
CA ASN A 291 -6.06 15.98 0.41
C ASN A 291 -6.88 17.12 1.02
N SER A 292 -6.21 17.92 1.84
CA SER A 292 -6.71 19.25 2.23
C SER A 292 -6.04 20.31 1.39
N TRP A 293 -6.71 21.43 1.15
CA TRP A 293 -6.10 22.63 0.58
C TRP A 293 -6.02 23.73 1.64
N GLN A 294 -4.82 24.28 1.79
CA GLN A 294 -4.53 25.49 2.56
C GLN A 294 -4.10 26.57 1.59
N ASP A 295 -4.88 27.65 1.51
CA ASP A 295 -4.49 28.79 0.70
C ASP A 295 -3.28 29.49 1.32
N LYS A 296 -2.14 29.36 0.66
CA LYS A 296 -0.86 29.98 1.07
C LYS A 296 -0.96 31.52 1.14
N ALA A 297 -1.82 32.15 0.34
CA ALA A 297 -2.03 33.59 0.35
C ALA A 297 -2.73 34.07 1.63
N ALA A 298 -3.48 33.22 2.32
CA ALA A 298 -4.12 33.52 3.59
C ALA A 298 -3.14 33.55 4.79
N GLY A 299 -1.86 33.20 4.58
CA GLY A 299 -0.79 33.30 5.57
C GLY A 299 -0.59 32.03 6.41
N GLU A 300 0.47 32.06 7.24
CA GLU A 300 0.78 30.99 8.18
C GLU A 300 -0.37 30.78 9.18
N GLY A 301 -0.75 29.51 9.40
CA GLY A 301 -1.85 29.16 10.30
C GLY A 301 -3.24 29.24 9.69
N ALA A 302 -3.37 29.53 8.37
CA ALA A 302 -4.62 29.39 7.68
C ALA A 302 -5.15 27.95 7.78
N LYS A 303 -6.48 27.81 7.92
CA LYS A 303 -7.10 26.49 8.03
C LYS A 303 -6.98 25.71 6.72
N ALA A 304 -6.51 24.48 6.82
CA ALA A 304 -6.51 23.54 5.71
C ALA A 304 -7.88 22.85 5.61
N TYR A 305 -8.56 23.01 4.48
CA TYR A 305 -9.89 22.43 4.27
C TYR A 305 -9.79 21.12 3.47
N LYS A 306 -10.26 20.02 4.05
CA LYS A 306 -10.46 18.74 3.33
C LYS A 306 -11.36 18.93 2.14
N MET A 307 -10.97 18.36 0.98
CA MET A 307 -11.71 18.55 -0.28
C MET A 307 -13.18 18.13 -0.18
N HIS A 308 -13.48 17.02 0.49
CA HIS A 308 -14.86 16.53 0.67
C HIS A 308 -15.78 17.53 1.40
N GLY A 309 -15.21 18.44 2.20
CA GLY A 309 -15.94 19.52 2.89
C GLY A 309 -15.70 20.92 2.28
N ASN A 310 -14.97 21.03 1.18
CA ASN A 310 -14.63 22.29 0.57
C ASN A 310 -15.74 22.80 -0.38
N LYS A 311 -16.76 23.43 0.19
CA LYS A 311 -17.88 24.00 -0.58
C LYS A 311 -17.42 24.98 -1.65
N TYR A 312 -16.41 25.80 -1.37
CA TYR A 312 -15.88 26.75 -2.32
C TYR A 312 -15.42 26.08 -3.61
N LEU A 313 -14.53 25.10 -3.53
CA LEU A 313 -14.01 24.43 -4.71
C LEU A 313 -15.03 23.50 -5.38
N LEU A 314 -15.81 22.74 -4.59
CA LEU A 314 -16.77 21.77 -5.14
C LEU A 314 -18.03 22.41 -5.72
N THR A 315 -18.60 23.38 -5.01
CA THR A 315 -19.87 24.01 -5.41
C THR A 315 -19.66 25.33 -6.11
N ASP A 316 -18.96 26.30 -5.45
CA ASP A 316 -18.93 27.64 -5.97
C ASP A 316 -18.03 27.74 -7.20
N VAL A 317 -16.88 27.04 -7.23
CA VAL A 317 -15.99 26.98 -8.39
C VAL A 317 -16.49 25.94 -9.41
N LEU A 318 -16.42 24.64 -9.09
CA LEU A 318 -16.62 23.58 -10.10
C LEU A 318 -18.06 23.56 -10.66
N LYS A 319 -19.08 23.55 -9.79
CA LYS A 319 -20.48 23.46 -10.24
C LYS A 319 -21.00 24.79 -10.77
N THR A 320 -20.73 25.89 -10.07
CA THR A 320 -21.36 27.19 -10.38
C THR A 320 -20.54 27.98 -11.38
N LYS A 321 -19.29 28.34 -11.06
CA LYS A 321 -18.44 29.20 -11.88
C LYS A 321 -18.04 28.54 -13.19
N MET A 322 -17.54 27.33 -13.11
CA MET A 322 -17.15 26.55 -14.29
C MET A 322 -18.35 25.92 -15.02
N GLY A 323 -19.47 25.72 -14.32
CA GLY A 323 -20.71 25.21 -14.93
C GLY A 323 -20.74 23.70 -15.12
N PHE A 324 -20.00 22.91 -14.31
CA PHE A 324 -20.03 21.46 -14.35
C PHE A 324 -21.43 20.90 -14.07
N ASP A 325 -21.98 20.15 -15.00
CA ASP A 325 -23.36 19.65 -14.94
C ASP A 325 -23.48 18.13 -14.69
N GLY A 326 -22.34 17.41 -14.60
CA GLY A 326 -22.27 16.05 -14.11
C GLY A 326 -22.39 15.98 -12.58
N PHE A 327 -22.04 14.84 -11.98
CA PHE A 327 -22.07 14.68 -10.52
C PHE A 327 -20.67 14.51 -9.91
N ILE A 328 -20.55 14.89 -8.64
CA ILE A 328 -19.34 14.70 -7.83
C ILE A 328 -19.54 13.47 -6.96
N VAL A 329 -18.64 12.51 -7.04
CA VAL A 329 -18.57 11.35 -6.15
C VAL A 329 -17.50 11.57 -5.10
N SER A 330 -17.73 11.12 -3.85
CA SER A 330 -16.68 11.05 -2.85
C SER A 330 -15.65 9.99 -3.23
N ASP A 331 -14.48 10.05 -2.62
CA ASP A 331 -13.56 8.93 -2.60
C ASP A 331 -13.93 7.96 -1.45
N TRP A 332 -13.25 6.81 -1.36
CA TRP A 332 -13.49 5.74 -0.41
C TRP A 332 -13.48 6.23 1.04
N ASN A 333 -14.63 6.20 1.70
CA ASN A 333 -14.80 6.73 3.06
C ASN A 333 -14.35 8.19 3.28
N GLY A 334 -14.25 8.99 2.20
CA GLY A 334 -13.69 10.34 2.27
C GLY A 334 -14.50 11.30 3.14
N ASN A 335 -15.82 11.10 3.26
CA ASN A 335 -16.68 11.95 4.09
C ASN A 335 -16.32 11.82 5.58
N GLY A 336 -15.95 10.61 6.04
CA GLY A 336 -15.56 10.37 7.43
C GLY A 336 -14.25 11.05 7.84
N GLN A 337 -13.49 11.58 6.90
CA GLN A 337 -12.25 12.30 7.18
C GLN A 337 -12.46 13.77 7.56
N LEU A 338 -13.70 14.28 7.53
CA LEU A 338 -14.01 15.66 7.91
C LEU A 338 -14.04 15.76 9.44
N THR A 339 -13.30 16.75 9.96
CA THR A 339 -13.24 17.07 11.38
C THR A 339 -13.48 18.57 11.60
N THR A 340 -13.73 18.97 12.84
CA THR A 340 -13.81 20.39 13.21
C THR A 340 -12.51 21.15 12.90
N GLY A 341 -11.38 20.46 12.86
CA GLY A 341 -10.04 21.01 12.55
C GLY A 341 -9.80 21.25 11.07
N ASN A 342 -10.38 20.45 10.17
CA ASN A 342 -10.08 20.47 8.73
C ASN A 342 -11.31 20.75 7.84
N SER A 343 -12.42 21.16 8.41
CA SER A 343 -13.66 21.53 7.70
C SER A 343 -14.43 22.60 8.46
N ASN A 344 -15.52 23.10 7.88
CA ASN A 344 -16.47 23.94 8.60
C ASN A 344 -17.52 23.14 9.37
N SER A 345 -17.30 21.86 9.54
CA SER A 345 -18.20 21.00 10.31
C SER A 345 -18.22 21.40 11.78
N PRO A 346 -19.40 21.46 12.41
CA PRO A 346 -19.52 21.69 13.83
C PRO A 346 -19.14 20.45 14.68
N ARG A 347 -18.97 19.30 14.03
CA ARG A 347 -18.62 18.02 14.64
C ARG A 347 -17.67 17.24 13.76
N ASN A 348 -17.02 16.20 14.29
CA ASN A 348 -16.30 15.24 13.48
C ASN A 348 -17.31 14.36 12.74
N CYS A 349 -17.12 14.19 11.45
CA CYS A 349 -17.94 13.31 10.63
C CYS A 349 -17.59 11.82 10.85
N SER A 350 -18.52 10.95 10.46
CA SER A 350 -18.27 9.56 10.12
C SER A 350 -18.71 9.29 8.69
N ASN A 351 -18.37 8.15 8.12
CA ASN A 351 -18.85 7.79 6.76
C ASN A 351 -20.37 7.62 6.72
N SER A 352 -20.96 7.22 7.84
CA SER A 352 -22.41 7.05 7.97
C SER A 352 -23.16 8.33 8.36
N ASP A 353 -22.47 9.39 8.75
CA ASP A 353 -23.12 10.64 9.18
C ASP A 353 -22.20 11.85 8.92
N CYS A 354 -22.42 12.51 7.77
CA CYS A 354 -21.68 13.71 7.36
C CYS A 354 -22.51 14.63 6.43
N PRO A 355 -23.52 15.33 6.96
CA PRO A 355 -24.30 16.30 6.20
C PRO A 355 -23.44 17.37 5.53
N GLU A 356 -22.33 17.74 6.15
CA GLU A 356 -21.39 18.76 5.68
C GLU A 356 -20.79 18.44 4.30
N ALA A 357 -20.42 17.18 4.05
CA ALA A 357 -19.89 16.78 2.75
C ALA A 357 -20.98 16.88 1.66
N ILE A 358 -22.20 16.46 1.96
CA ILE A 358 -23.34 16.59 1.04
C ILE A 358 -23.63 18.07 0.76
N ASN A 359 -23.65 18.91 1.79
CA ASN A 359 -23.87 20.34 1.68
C ASN A 359 -22.70 21.07 0.97
N ALA A 360 -21.48 20.53 1.06
CA ALA A 360 -20.34 21.06 0.32
C ALA A 360 -20.40 20.77 -1.18
N GLY A 361 -21.20 19.78 -1.59
CA GLY A 361 -21.41 19.51 -3.03
C GLY A 361 -21.21 18.08 -3.47
N ILE A 362 -20.91 17.13 -2.57
CA ILE A 362 -20.84 15.70 -2.89
C ILE A 362 -22.25 15.21 -3.27
N ASP A 363 -22.37 14.58 -4.43
CA ASP A 363 -23.64 14.13 -4.98
C ASP A 363 -23.86 12.63 -4.77
N MET A 364 -22.80 11.82 -4.90
CA MET A 364 -22.82 10.39 -4.64
C MET A 364 -21.74 10.07 -3.59
N VAL A 365 -22.12 9.31 -2.58
CA VAL A 365 -21.23 9.02 -1.45
C VAL A 365 -20.79 7.57 -1.51
N MET A 366 -19.49 7.36 -1.54
CA MET A 366 -18.86 6.05 -1.47
C MET A 366 -18.80 5.61 -0.01
N VAL A 367 -19.74 4.76 0.40
CA VAL A 367 -19.85 4.19 1.75
C VAL A 367 -19.80 2.67 1.59
N PRO A 368 -18.60 2.08 1.55
CA PRO A 368 -18.46 0.70 1.08
C PRO A 368 -19.05 -0.35 2.00
N TYR A 369 -18.97 -0.19 3.33
CA TYR A 369 -19.28 -1.23 4.30
C TYR A 369 -20.76 -1.30 4.67
N ARG A 370 -21.27 -2.55 4.85
CA ARG A 370 -22.71 -2.86 5.03
C ARG A 370 -23.39 -2.10 6.15
N ASP A 371 -22.81 -2.08 7.33
CA ASP A 371 -23.41 -1.39 8.47
C ASP A 371 -23.33 0.13 8.33
N GLU A 372 -22.27 0.63 7.71
CA GLU A 372 -22.08 2.06 7.50
C GLU A 372 -23.01 2.63 6.43
N TRP A 373 -23.20 1.93 5.27
CA TRP A 373 -24.10 2.46 4.25
C TRP A 373 -25.58 2.39 4.67
N LYS A 374 -25.99 1.38 5.47
CA LYS A 374 -27.35 1.35 6.02
C LYS A 374 -27.60 2.51 6.98
N ALA A 375 -26.61 2.77 7.85
CA ALA A 375 -26.67 3.92 8.75
C ALA A 375 -26.62 5.24 7.99
N PHE A 376 -25.80 5.36 6.93
CA PHE A 376 -25.71 6.53 6.06
C PHE A 376 -27.08 6.89 5.45
N ILE A 377 -27.80 5.91 4.90
CA ILE A 377 -29.14 6.13 4.33
C ILE A 377 -30.09 6.65 5.42
N ALA A 378 -30.12 6.00 6.58
CA ALA A 378 -31.00 6.39 7.68
C ALA A 378 -30.68 7.80 8.21
N ASN A 379 -29.41 8.10 8.45
CA ASN A 379 -28.94 9.38 8.97
C ASN A 379 -29.16 10.51 7.96
N THR A 380 -28.87 10.28 6.68
CA THR A 380 -29.11 11.27 5.62
C THR A 380 -30.60 11.61 5.52
N ILE A 381 -31.51 10.62 5.57
CA ILE A 381 -32.96 10.85 5.60
C ILE A 381 -33.37 11.68 6.84
N ALA A 382 -32.78 11.37 8.00
CA ALA A 382 -33.04 12.11 9.23
C ALA A 382 -32.56 13.57 9.13
N SER A 383 -31.35 13.79 8.59
CA SER A 383 -30.78 15.12 8.39
C SER A 383 -31.59 15.97 7.38
N VAL A 384 -32.18 15.35 6.36
CA VAL A 384 -33.12 16.07 5.47
C VAL A 384 -34.40 16.43 6.19
N ARG A 385 -34.97 15.50 6.97
CA ARG A 385 -36.22 15.76 7.72
C ARG A 385 -36.06 16.81 8.82
N SER A 386 -34.86 16.88 9.42
CA SER A 386 -34.53 17.95 10.39
C SER A 386 -34.20 19.31 9.74
N GLY A 387 -33.96 19.34 8.44
CA GLY A 387 -33.56 20.55 7.70
C GLY A 387 -32.04 20.83 7.73
N GLU A 388 -31.21 19.93 8.30
CA GLU A 388 -29.75 20.02 8.28
C GLU A 388 -29.18 19.88 6.87
N ILE A 389 -29.79 19.01 6.06
CA ILE A 389 -29.58 18.95 4.61
C ILE A 389 -30.83 19.50 3.92
N PRO A 390 -30.74 20.61 3.16
CA PRO A 390 -31.86 21.09 2.39
C PRO A 390 -32.35 20.07 1.37
N GLN A 391 -33.70 19.88 1.28
CA GLN A 391 -34.28 18.98 0.25
C GLN A 391 -33.77 19.33 -1.16
N ALA A 392 -33.59 20.62 -1.48
CA ALA A 392 -33.10 21.09 -2.77
C ALA A 392 -31.67 20.60 -3.06
N ARG A 393 -30.84 20.32 -2.02
CA ARG A 393 -29.50 19.79 -2.20
C ARG A 393 -29.55 18.32 -2.62
N ILE A 394 -30.45 17.53 -2.03
CA ILE A 394 -30.72 16.14 -2.42
C ILE A 394 -31.25 16.09 -3.86
N ASP A 395 -32.19 16.99 -4.18
CA ASP A 395 -32.78 17.07 -5.52
C ASP A 395 -31.74 17.44 -6.59
N ASP A 396 -30.78 18.34 -6.28
CA ASP A 396 -29.66 18.65 -7.18
C ASP A 396 -28.73 17.46 -7.37
N ALA A 397 -28.39 16.72 -6.28
CA ALA A 397 -27.55 15.53 -6.36
C ALA A 397 -28.17 14.46 -7.28
N VAL A 398 -29.40 14.09 -6.98
CA VAL A 398 -30.12 13.05 -7.74
C VAL A 398 -30.37 13.47 -9.17
N ARG A 399 -30.68 14.74 -9.42
CA ARG A 399 -30.81 15.29 -10.79
C ARG A 399 -29.56 15.08 -11.61
N ARG A 400 -28.38 15.31 -11.03
CA ARG A 400 -27.07 15.12 -11.66
C ARG A 400 -26.81 13.64 -11.93
N ILE A 401 -27.06 12.77 -10.96
CA ILE A 401 -26.91 11.33 -11.08
C ILE A 401 -27.81 10.77 -12.19
N LEU A 402 -29.10 11.13 -12.18
CA LEU A 402 -30.05 10.69 -13.20
C LEU A 402 -29.68 11.18 -14.61
N ARG A 403 -29.23 12.45 -14.71
CA ARG A 403 -28.75 13.01 -15.98
C ARG A 403 -27.62 12.18 -16.57
N VAL A 404 -26.63 11.81 -15.77
CA VAL A 404 -25.50 10.97 -16.21
C VAL A 404 -25.97 9.57 -16.61
N LYS A 405 -26.85 8.94 -15.83
CA LYS A 405 -27.45 7.64 -16.17
C LYS A 405 -28.21 7.68 -17.51
N TYR A 406 -28.97 8.75 -17.77
CA TYR A 406 -29.67 8.95 -19.07
C TYR A 406 -28.67 9.17 -20.22
N ARG A 407 -27.65 10.03 -20.01
CA ARG A 407 -26.59 10.27 -21.00
C ARG A 407 -25.79 9.01 -21.34
N ALA A 408 -25.55 8.14 -20.35
CA ALA A 408 -24.89 6.85 -20.53
C ALA A 408 -25.81 5.81 -21.18
N GLY A 409 -27.10 6.11 -21.36
CA GLY A 409 -28.07 5.23 -21.99
C GLY A 409 -28.53 4.06 -21.09
N LEU A 410 -28.25 4.09 -19.78
CA LEU A 410 -28.49 2.96 -18.88
C LEU A 410 -29.96 2.55 -18.84
N PHE A 411 -30.90 3.50 -18.97
CA PHE A 411 -32.34 3.23 -19.01
C PHE A 411 -32.81 2.47 -20.25
N THR A 412 -31.96 2.40 -21.28
CA THR A 412 -32.30 1.73 -22.57
C THR A 412 -31.36 0.58 -22.91
N LYS A 413 -30.23 0.48 -22.27
CA LYS A 413 -29.29 -0.64 -22.41
C LYS A 413 -29.95 -1.95 -21.93
N PRO A 414 -29.74 -3.07 -22.60
CA PRO A 414 -30.15 -4.37 -22.08
C PRO A 414 -29.32 -4.73 -20.85
N LYS A 415 -29.63 -5.88 -20.21
CA LYS A 415 -28.82 -6.40 -19.12
C LYS A 415 -27.35 -6.56 -19.53
N PRO A 416 -26.39 -6.43 -18.60
CA PRO A 416 -24.97 -6.40 -18.93
C PRO A 416 -24.47 -7.48 -19.87
N SER A 417 -24.82 -8.75 -19.63
CA SER A 417 -24.40 -9.89 -20.49
C SER A 417 -24.97 -9.88 -21.92
N ALA A 418 -25.95 -9.03 -22.21
CA ALA A 418 -26.56 -8.92 -23.53
C ALA A 418 -26.14 -7.65 -24.30
N ARG A 419 -25.19 -6.87 -23.79
CA ARG A 419 -24.76 -5.57 -24.36
C ARG A 419 -23.78 -5.72 -25.52
N LEU A 420 -22.90 -6.71 -25.46
CA LEU A 420 -21.87 -6.98 -26.45
C LEU A 420 -22.09 -8.34 -27.10
N VAL A 421 -21.66 -8.46 -28.35
CA VAL A 421 -21.66 -9.75 -29.05
C VAL A 421 -20.56 -10.65 -28.51
N ASN A 422 -19.39 -10.06 -28.28
CA ASN A 422 -18.22 -10.73 -27.68
C ASN A 422 -17.78 -9.96 -26.44
N HIS A 423 -17.59 -10.71 -25.36
CA HIS A 423 -17.08 -10.19 -24.07
C HIS A 423 -15.61 -10.58 -23.93
N GLU A 424 -14.75 -10.02 -24.79
CA GLU A 424 -13.34 -10.37 -24.88
C GLU A 424 -12.47 -9.32 -24.18
N ILE A 425 -11.49 -9.78 -23.41
CA ILE A 425 -10.46 -8.97 -22.78
C ILE A 425 -9.09 -9.52 -23.15
N GLY A 426 -8.05 -8.70 -23.05
CA GLY A 426 -6.67 -9.14 -23.29
C GLY A 426 -6.41 -9.66 -24.70
N THR A 427 -7.15 -9.19 -25.68
CA THR A 427 -6.98 -9.61 -27.10
C THR A 427 -5.61 -9.21 -27.63
N GLU A 428 -5.15 -9.86 -28.68
CA GLU A 428 -3.88 -9.53 -29.32
C GLU A 428 -3.84 -8.06 -29.78
N GLU A 429 -4.96 -7.53 -30.30
CA GLU A 429 -5.11 -6.13 -30.68
C GLU A 429 -4.92 -5.20 -29.48
N ASN A 430 -5.58 -5.48 -28.36
CA ASN A 430 -5.47 -4.69 -27.13
C ASN A 430 -4.04 -4.72 -26.58
N ARG A 431 -3.43 -5.90 -26.53
CA ARG A 431 -2.03 -6.08 -26.08
C ARG A 431 -1.03 -5.40 -27.01
N ALA A 432 -1.30 -5.31 -28.31
CA ALA A 432 -0.47 -4.58 -29.26
C ALA A 432 -0.41 -3.07 -28.93
N VAL A 433 -1.53 -2.47 -28.49
CA VAL A 433 -1.55 -1.08 -28.01
C VAL A 433 -0.72 -0.92 -26.73
N ALA A 434 -0.84 -1.88 -25.78
CA ALA A 434 -0.03 -1.85 -24.57
C ALA A 434 1.47 -2.03 -24.86
N ARG A 435 1.83 -2.94 -25.77
CA ARG A 435 3.21 -3.12 -26.22
C ARG A 435 3.79 -1.84 -26.85
N GLU A 436 3.02 -1.14 -27.69
CA GLU A 436 3.42 0.16 -28.22
C GLU A 436 3.61 1.19 -27.09
N ALA A 437 2.72 1.21 -26.11
CA ALA A 437 2.83 2.10 -24.94
C ALA A 437 4.12 1.84 -24.16
N VAL A 438 4.47 0.56 -23.93
CA VAL A 438 5.74 0.20 -23.30
C VAL A 438 6.92 0.71 -24.11
N GLN A 439 6.97 0.44 -25.43
CA GLN A 439 8.06 0.89 -26.30
C GLN A 439 8.29 2.40 -26.20
N LYS A 440 7.20 3.19 -26.17
CA LYS A 440 7.26 4.66 -26.12
C LYS A 440 7.57 5.22 -24.73
N SER A 441 7.32 4.46 -23.66
CA SER A 441 7.50 4.92 -22.27
C SER A 441 8.93 4.77 -21.74
N LEU A 442 9.74 3.90 -22.34
CA LEU A 442 11.09 3.60 -21.85
C LEU A 442 12.02 4.80 -22.03
N VAL A 443 12.73 5.20 -20.97
CA VAL A 443 13.71 6.28 -21.01
C VAL A 443 15.12 5.74 -20.87
N LEU A 444 15.96 5.98 -21.88
CA LEU A 444 17.37 5.60 -21.85
C LEU A 444 18.16 6.69 -21.12
N LEU A 445 18.61 6.42 -19.89
CA LEU A 445 19.39 7.38 -19.09
C LEU A 445 20.89 7.30 -19.42
N LYS A 446 21.39 6.10 -19.76
CA LYS A 446 22.80 5.86 -20.06
C LYS A 446 22.97 4.73 -21.09
N ASN A 447 23.93 4.88 -22.04
CA ASN A 447 24.32 3.84 -22.98
C ASN A 447 25.79 3.97 -23.38
N ASN A 448 26.68 3.91 -22.39
CA ASN A 448 28.12 4.07 -22.61
C ASN A 448 28.67 2.91 -23.46
N GLY A 449 29.48 3.27 -24.43
CA GLY A 449 30.07 2.30 -25.37
C GLY A 449 29.05 1.64 -26.31
N ASN A 450 27.87 2.22 -26.47
CA ASN A 450 26.77 1.72 -27.34
C ASN A 450 26.46 0.23 -27.10
N VAL A 451 26.32 -0.16 -25.83
CA VAL A 451 26.02 -1.53 -25.43
C VAL A 451 24.65 -1.97 -25.94
N LEU A 452 23.70 -1.08 -25.89
CA LEU A 452 22.36 -1.27 -26.49
C LEU A 452 22.33 -0.72 -27.93
N PRO A 453 21.58 -1.34 -28.86
CA PRO A 453 20.77 -2.53 -28.69
C PRO A 453 21.61 -3.82 -28.77
N LEU A 454 21.23 -4.82 -27.95
CA LEU A 454 21.95 -6.10 -27.83
C LEU A 454 21.77 -6.97 -29.09
N PRO A 455 22.85 -7.68 -29.54
CA PRO A 455 22.70 -8.69 -30.56
C PRO A 455 21.92 -9.90 -30.06
N ARG A 456 20.99 -10.46 -30.87
CA ARG A 456 20.17 -11.63 -30.50
C ARG A 456 21.00 -12.90 -30.23
N LYS A 457 22.24 -12.98 -30.72
CA LYS A 457 23.13 -14.13 -30.53
C LYS A 457 24.06 -13.98 -29.32
N ALA A 458 24.05 -12.84 -28.66
CA ALA A 458 24.84 -12.64 -27.46
C ALA A 458 24.44 -13.64 -26.35
N LYS A 459 25.40 -14.09 -25.57
CA LYS A 459 25.13 -14.85 -24.35
C LYS A 459 24.64 -13.89 -23.27
N ILE A 460 23.36 -13.93 -23.01
CA ILE A 460 22.66 -13.02 -22.09
C ILE A 460 22.33 -13.73 -20.79
N LEU A 461 22.68 -13.11 -19.67
CA LEU A 461 22.13 -13.41 -18.36
C LEU A 461 21.00 -12.42 -18.08
N VAL A 462 19.81 -12.88 -17.70
CA VAL A 462 18.75 -12.03 -17.17
C VAL A 462 18.72 -12.26 -15.67
N ALA A 463 18.90 -11.22 -14.88
CA ALA A 463 19.08 -11.32 -13.45
C ALA A 463 18.21 -10.31 -12.67
N GLY A 464 18.02 -10.58 -11.39
CA GLY A 464 17.32 -9.72 -10.46
C GLY A 464 15.90 -10.19 -10.11
N LYS A 465 15.41 -9.73 -8.97
CA LYS A 465 14.10 -10.12 -8.39
C LYS A 465 12.91 -9.82 -9.30
N SER A 466 13.04 -8.80 -10.15
CA SER A 466 11.97 -8.32 -11.03
C SER A 466 12.06 -8.87 -12.45
N ALA A 467 13.09 -9.68 -12.76
CA ALA A 467 13.33 -10.21 -14.11
C ALA A 467 12.17 -11.06 -14.65
N ASP A 468 11.55 -11.87 -13.78
CA ASP A 468 10.43 -12.75 -14.10
C ASP A 468 9.25 -12.53 -13.13
N SER A 469 8.84 -11.29 -12.96
CA SER A 469 7.76 -10.91 -12.05
C SER A 469 6.78 -9.94 -12.70
N LEU A 470 5.59 -10.41 -13.06
CA LEU A 470 4.50 -9.52 -13.51
C LEU A 470 4.01 -8.61 -12.36
N SER A 471 4.08 -9.05 -11.11
CA SER A 471 3.70 -8.21 -9.98
C SER A 471 4.59 -6.96 -9.91
N ASN A 472 5.92 -7.12 -9.90
CA ASN A 472 6.85 -5.98 -9.88
C ASN A 472 6.78 -5.14 -11.17
N GLN A 473 6.52 -5.78 -12.31
CA GLN A 473 6.39 -5.12 -13.60
C GLN A 473 5.13 -4.24 -13.68
N ASN A 474 4.04 -4.64 -13.04
CA ASN A 474 2.78 -3.91 -13.05
C ASN A 474 2.67 -2.90 -11.91
N GLY A 475 3.26 -3.16 -10.74
CA GLY A 475 3.18 -2.26 -9.59
C GLY A 475 1.85 -2.32 -8.83
N GLY A 476 1.53 -1.28 -8.09
CA GLY A 476 0.27 -1.12 -7.38
C GLY A 476 -0.93 -1.06 -8.31
N TRP A 477 -2.15 -1.15 -7.78
CA TRP A 477 -3.40 -1.17 -8.56
C TRP A 477 -3.41 -2.27 -9.63
N SER A 478 -2.88 -3.45 -9.32
CA SER A 478 -2.80 -4.59 -10.24
C SER A 478 -3.31 -5.84 -9.58
N LEU A 479 -4.53 -6.28 -9.91
CA LEU A 479 -5.32 -7.36 -9.34
C LEU A 479 -5.62 -7.19 -7.85
N SER A 480 -4.76 -6.58 -7.09
CA SER A 480 -4.99 -6.14 -5.71
C SER A 480 -4.63 -4.66 -5.59
N TRP A 481 -5.17 -3.98 -4.59
CA TRP A 481 -4.89 -2.55 -4.35
C TRP A 481 -3.38 -2.26 -4.30
N GLN A 482 -2.65 -2.97 -3.43
CA GLN A 482 -1.20 -2.76 -3.33
C GLN A 482 -0.39 -3.43 -4.44
N GLY A 483 -0.99 -4.25 -5.30
CA GLY A 483 -0.29 -5.02 -6.33
C GLY A 483 0.53 -6.20 -5.78
N THR A 484 0.52 -6.39 -4.47
CA THR A 484 1.25 -7.46 -3.77
C THR A 484 0.44 -8.76 -3.69
N GLY A 485 1.10 -9.88 -3.34
CA GLY A 485 0.46 -11.18 -3.21
C GLY A 485 0.00 -11.78 -4.54
N ASN A 486 0.58 -11.34 -5.66
CA ASN A 486 0.28 -11.83 -7.00
C ASN A 486 1.46 -12.64 -7.56
N THR A 487 1.15 -13.77 -8.20
CA THR A 487 2.07 -14.57 -9.01
C THR A 487 1.86 -14.24 -10.50
N ASN A 488 2.79 -14.64 -11.36
CA ASN A 488 2.62 -14.47 -12.81
C ASN A 488 1.35 -15.16 -13.35
N ALA A 489 0.92 -16.25 -12.73
CA ALA A 489 -0.28 -16.99 -13.11
C ALA A 489 -1.58 -16.23 -12.81
N ASP A 490 -1.58 -15.37 -11.81
CA ASP A 490 -2.75 -14.59 -11.42
C ASP A 490 -3.15 -13.58 -12.50
N PHE A 491 -2.18 -13.08 -13.28
CA PHE A 491 -2.46 -12.11 -14.36
C PHE A 491 -3.21 -12.72 -15.54
N GLY A 492 -3.27 -14.06 -15.67
CA GLY A 492 -4.06 -14.72 -16.72
C GLY A 492 -3.55 -14.51 -18.15
N GLY A 493 -2.40 -13.92 -18.31
CA GLY A 493 -1.75 -13.52 -19.55
C GLY A 493 -0.72 -12.44 -19.28
N GLY A 494 -0.06 -11.96 -20.29
CA GLY A 494 1.05 -11.01 -20.14
C GLY A 494 2.40 -11.70 -20.26
N THR A 495 3.42 -10.90 -20.49
CA THR A 495 4.78 -11.36 -20.72
C THR A 495 5.72 -10.61 -19.77
N THR A 496 6.49 -11.32 -18.96
CA THR A 496 7.59 -10.73 -18.19
C THR A 496 8.74 -10.34 -19.11
N LEU A 497 9.65 -9.49 -18.65
CA LEU A 497 10.87 -9.20 -19.42
C LEU A 497 11.66 -10.48 -19.71
N TRP A 498 11.77 -11.40 -18.74
CA TRP A 498 12.38 -12.71 -18.98
C TRP A 498 11.70 -13.48 -20.11
N GLY A 499 10.38 -13.63 -20.06
CA GLY A 499 9.61 -14.32 -21.09
C GLY A 499 9.81 -13.71 -22.47
N ALA A 500 9.89 -12.38 -22.57
CA ALA A 500 10.16 -11.67 -23.80
C ALA A 500 11.58 -11.88 -24.31
N VAL A 501 12.59 -11.82 -23.43
CA VAL A 501 14.01 -12.09 -23.79
C VAL A 501 14.17 -13.52 -24.29
N GLN A 502 13.54 -14.50 -23.63
CA GLN A 502 13.61 -15.90 -24.05
C GLN A 502 13.08 -16.14 -25.48
N LYS A 503 12.04 -15.42 -25.89
CA LYS A 503 11.52 -15.47 -27.27
C LYS A 503 12.54 -14.92 -28.31
N ILE A 504 13.34 -13.94 -27.93
CA ILE A 504 14.26 -13.22 -28.80
C ILE A 504 15.65 -13.87 -28.81
N ALA A 505 16.15 -14.27 -27.65
CA ALA A 505 17.44 -14.87 -27.39
C ALA A 505 17.26 -16.20 -26.60
N PRO A 506 16.90 -17.31 -27.27
CA PRO A 506 16.55 -18.57 -26.60
C PRO A 506 17.66 -19.19 -25.74
N ASN A 507 18.91 -18.76 -25.94
CA ASN A 507 20.06 -19.21 -25.14
C ASN A 507 20.33 -18.30 -23.93
N ALA A 508 19.46 -17.32 -23.65
CA ALA A 508 19.55 -16.53 -22.44
C ALA A 508 19.30 -17.41 -21.20
N VAL A 509 19.89 -17.02 -20.08
CA VAL A 509 19.79 -17.73 -18.80
C VAL A 509 19.15 -16.80 -17.77
N LEU A 510 18.20 -17.31 -17.00
CA LEU A 510 17.58 -16.58 -15.89
C LEU A 510 18.29 -16.90 -14.58
N ASP A 511 18.62 -15.87 -13.81
CA ASP A 511 19.17 -15.96 -12.46
C ASP A 511 18.41 -14.98 -11.53
N THR A 512 17.49 -15.48 -10.75
CA THR A 512 16.71 -14.68 -9.77
C THR A 512 17.37 -14.61 -8.39
N SER A 513 18.57 -15.20 -8.22
CA SER A 513 19.31 -15.08 -6.97
C SER A 513 19.83 -13.66 -6.73
N THR A 514 19.92 -13.27 -5.48
CA THR A 514 20.51 -11.97 -5.08
C THR A 514 22.03 -11.95 -5.18
N THR A 515 22.66 -13.10 -5.45
CA THR A 515 24.13 -13.28 -5.52
C THR A 515 24.65 -13.48 -6.94
N GLY A 516 23.77 -13.46 -7.96
CA GLY A 516 24.16 -13.80 -9.33
C GLY A 516 24.79 -15.20 -9.43
N ALA A 517 24.14 -16.20 -8.85
CA ALA A 517 24.70 -17.55 -8.67
C ALA A 517 25.21 -18.16 -9.98
N LEU A 518 24.51 -17.90 -11.09
CA LEU A 518 24.84 -18.43 -12.43
C LEU A 518 25.80 -17.55 -13.23
N ALA A 519 26.13 -16.36 -12.73
CA ALA A 519 26.99 -15.40 -13.43
C ALA A 519 28.44 -15.91 -13.58
N ASN A 520 29.06 -15.63 -14.72
CA ASN A 520 30.48 -15.91 -15.01
C ASN A 520 30.95 -15.06 -16.21
N ASN A 521 32.24 -15.13 -16.52
CA ASN A 521 32.86 -14.36 -17.59
C ASN A 521 32.51 -14.79 -19.03
N THR A 522 31.69 -15.84 -19.21
CA THR A 522 31.26 -16.28 -20.56
C THR A 522 30.04 -15.46 -21.04
N PHE A 523 29.34 -14.75 -20.17
CA PHE A 523 28.23 -13.89 -20.58
C PHE A 523 28.74 -12.61 -21.23
N ASP A 524 28.14 -12.28 -22.36
CA ASP A 524 28.48 -11.04 -23.10
C ASP A 524 27.82 -9.83 -22.44
N ALA A 525 26.60 -10.01 -21.89
CA ALA A 525 25.91 -9.01 -21.10
C ALA A 525 24.97 -9.64 -20.07
N ALA A 526 24.70 -8.90 -18.98
CA ALA A 526 23.57 -9.16 -18.10
C ALA A 526 22.51 -8.05 -18.27
N ILE A 527 21.25 -8.44 -18.39
CA ILE A 527 20.10 -7.56 -18.21
C ILE A 527 19.66 -7.74 -16.74
N VAL A 528 19.87 -6.70 -15.93
CA VAL A 528 19.60 -6.73 -14.50
C VAL A 528 18.33 -5.92 -14.22
N VAL A 529 17.27 -6.59 -13.76
CA VAL A 529 15.96 -5.97 -13.51
C VAL A 529 15.79 -5.74 -12.03
N ILE A 530 15.89 -4.48 -11.65
CA ILE A 530 15.91 -4.00 -10.25
C ILE A 530 14.79 -3.01 -9.98
N GLY A 531 14.64 -2.58 -8.76
CA GLY A 531 13.78 -1.45 -8.38
C GLY A 531 12.80 -1.75 -7.25
N GLU A 532 11.74 -0.95 -7.21
CA GLU A 532 10.73 -1.01 -6.17
C GLU A 532 9.88 -2.29 -6.29
N THR A 533 9.32 -2.72 -5.17
CA THR A 533 8.24 -3.72 -5.11
C THR A 533 6.89 -3.00 -5.14
N PRO A 534 5.79 -3.65 -5.51
CA PRO A 534 4.49 -3.01 -5.61
C PRO A 534 4.03 -2.33 -4.32
N TYR A 535 3.43 -1.17 -4.47
CA TYR A 535 2.76 -0.39 -3.43
C TYR A 535 1.68 0.49 -4.05
N ALA A 536 0.72 0.92 -3.23
CA ALA A 536 -0.24 1.97 -3.59
C ALA A 536 -0.43 2.94 -2.44
N GLU A 537 -0.73 4.20 -2.78
CA GLU A 537 -1.09 5.27 -1.85
C GLU A 537 -0.05 5.48 -0.74
N GLY A 538 -0.50 5.73 0.49
CA GLY A 538 0.36 6.05 1.62
C GLY A 538 1.40 4.99 1.99
N LEU A 539 1.20 3.72 1.60
CA LEU A 539 2.23 2.69 1.78
C LEU A 539 3.48 2.99 0.94
N GLY A 540 3.30 3.65 -0.18
CA GLY A 540 4.40 4.10 -1.05
C GLY A 540 5.04 5.41 -0.62
N ASP A 541 4.57 6.11 0.41
CA ASP A 541 5.14 7.39 0.84
C ASP A 541 6.59 7.22 1.32
N ILE A 542 7.45 8.11 0.85
CA ILE A 542 8.81 8.28 1.37
C ILE A 542 8.75 9.36 2.46
N GLY A 543 8.44 8.95 3.68
CA GLY A 543 8.38 9.85 4.83
C GLY A 543 9.75 10.44 5.21
N LYS A 544 9.79 11.29 6.25
CA LYS A 544 11.02 11.96 6.72
C LYS A 544 12.15 11.01 7.11
N THR A 545 11.83 9.77 7.46
CA THR A 545 12.80 8.74 7.88
C THR A 545 13.31 7.89 6.73
N LYS A 546 12.77 8.06 5.52
CA LYS A 546 13.17 7.34 4.31
C LYS A 546 13.90 8.25 3.34
N THR A 547 14.66 7.66 2.44
CA THR A 547 15.48 8.34 1.41
C THR A 547 15.01 7.95 0.02
N LEU A 548 15.27 8.78 -0.98
CA LEU A 548 15.10 8.41 -2.39
C LEU A 548 16.30 7.60 -2.94
N GLU A 549 17.28 7.24 -2.12
CA GLU A 549 18.44 6.47 -2.53
C GLU A 549 18.09 5.00 -2.76
N LEU A 550 18.15 4.56 -4.01
CA LEU A 550 17.80 3.19 -4.40
C LEU A 550 18.64 2.15 -3.64
N ALA A 551 19.95 2.37 -3.53
CA ALA A 551 20.86 1.46 -2.82
C ALA A 551 20.52 1.28 -1.32
N LYS A 552 19.84 2.23 -0.70
CA LYS A 552 19.34 2.11 0.69
C LYS A 552 17.94 1.50 0.76
N LEU A 553 17.08 1.87 -0.17
CA LEU A 553 15.74 1.29 -0.25
C LEU A 553 15.78 -0.19 -0.67
N ARG A 554 16.75 -0.55 -1.52
CA ARG A 554 16.90 -1.90 -2.11
C ARG A 554 18.37 -2.32 -2.17
N PRO A 555 19.02 -2.57 -1.02
CA PRO A 555 20.45 -2.90 -0.97
C PRO A 555 20.80 -4.20 -1.69
N GLU A 556 19.85 -5.11 -1.85
CA GLU A 556 20.02 -6.34 -2.63
C GLU A 556 20.33 -6.06 -4.11
N ASP A 557 19.81 -4.98 -4.67
CA ASP A 557 19.94 -4.65 -6.09
C ASP A 557 21.39 -4.24 -6.44
N ILE A 558 21.99 -3.34 -5.65
CA ILE A 558 23.39 -2.93 -5.85
C ILE A 558 24.35 -4.08 -5.54
N THR A 559 24.05 -4.91 -4.52
CA THR A 559 24.83 -6.10 -4.18
C THR A 559 24.87 -7.09 -5.34
N LEU A 560 23.71 -7.30 -6.01
CA LEU A 560 23.64 -8.15 -7.19
C LEU A 560 24.52 -7.61 -8.34
N ILE A 561 24.41 -6.31 -8.65
CA ILE A 561 25.20 -5.69 -9.74
C ILE A 561 26.71 -5.86 -9.47
N ASP A 562 27.15 -5.59 -8.24
CA ASP A 562 28.57 -5.75 -7.85
C ASP A 562 29.02 -7.21 -7.95
N ALA A 563 28.19 -8.17 -7.54
CA ALA A 563 28.47 -9.60 -7.67
C ALA A 563 28.62 -10.04 -9.14
N LEU A 564 27.74 -9.56 -10.04
CA LEU A 564 27.84 -9.86 -11.48
C LEU A 564 29.15 -9.34 -12.09
N LYS A 565 29.56 -8.11 -11.73
CA LYS A 565 30.85 -7.54 -12.17
C LYS A 565 32.02 -8.32 -11.62
N ALA A 566 32.03 -8.67 -10.35
CA ALA A 566 33.09 -9.46 -9.70
C ALA A 566 33.24 -10.84 -10.37
N LYS A 567 32.16 -11.46 -10.84
CA LYS A 567 32.16 -12.72 -11.58
C LYS A 567 32.55 -12.59 -13.07
N GLY A 568 32.85 -11.38 -13.52
CA GLY A 568 33.39 -11.10 -14.85
C GLY A 568 32.36 -11.01 -15.97
N VAL A 569 31.09 -10.74 -15.68
CA VAL A 569 30.12 -10.39 -16.72
C VAL A 569 30.59 -9.15 -17.47
N LYS A 570 30.66 -9.20 -18.81
CA LYS A 570 31.34 -8.17 -19.60
C LYS A 570 30.62 -6.84 -19.64
N LYS A 571 29.29 -6.87 -19.67
CA LYS A 571 28.43 -5.68 -19.81
C LYS A 571 27.22 -5.79 -18.90
N ILE A 572 26.86 -4.70 -18.25
CA ILE A 572 25.67 -4.59 -17.38
C ILE A 572 24.67 -3.62 -18.01
N VAL A 573 23.49 -4.14 -18.31
CA VAL A 573 22.30 -3.37 -18.74
C VAL A 573 21.29 -3.39 -17.61
N THR A 574 21.12 -2.29 -16.94
CA THR A 574 20.13 -2.19 -15.85
C THR A 574 18.79 -1.69 -16.38
N VAL A 575 17.73 -2.38 -16.02
CA VAL A 575 16.33 -2.02 -16.24
C VAL A 575 15.69 -1.76 -14.88
N LEU A 576 15.32 -0.52 -14.63
CA LEU A 576 14.75 -0.09 -13.35
C LEU A 576 13.22 -0.08 -13.44
N TYR A 577 12.56 -0.85 -12.57
CA TYR A 577 11.12 -0.72 -12.30
C TYR A 577 10.92 0.17 -11.08
N SER A 578 10.28 1.31 -11.27
CA SER A 578 10.00 2.25 -10.19
C SER A 578 8.76 3.10 -10.45
N GLY A 579 8.05 3.45 -9.39
CA GLY A 579 6.91 4.34 -9.43
C GLY A 579 7.28 5.83 -9.34
N ARG A 580 8.60 6.16 -9.32
CA ARG A 580 9.13 7.52 -9.15
C ARG A 580 10.57 7.62 -9.63
N PRO A 581 11.13 8.81 -9.87
CA PRO A 581 12.58 9.00 -9.96
C PRO A 581 13.24 8.67 -8.61
N LEU A 582 14.39 7.99 -8.68
CA LEU A 582 15.17 7.59 -7.51
C LEU A 582 16.62 8.03 -7.67
N TYR A 583 17.27 8.45 -6.60
CA TYR A 583 18.72 8.66 -6.61
C TYR A 583 19.41 7.31 -6.76
N ALA A 584 19.97 7.06 -7.93
CA ALA A 584 20.53 5.77 -8.35
C ALA A 584 21.96 5.90 -8.89
N ASN A 585 22.76 6.85 -8.40
CA ASN A 585 24.11 7.12 -8.93
C ASN A 585 25.04 5.90 -8.78
N LYS A 586 24.88 5.12 -7.71
CA LYS A 586 25.66 3.90 -7.50
C LYS A 586 25.38 2.85 -8.57
N GLU A 587 24.11 2.61 -8.87
CA GLU A 587 23.66 1.67 -9.88
C GLU A 587 24.00 2.17 -11.29
N LEU A 588 23.82 3.47 -11.55
CA LEU A 588 24.20 4.12 -12.81
C LEU A 588 25.69 3.98 -13.11
N ASN A 589 26.55 4.22 -12.10
CA ASN A 589 28.00 4.09 -12.28
C ASN A 589 28.44 2.65 -12.59
N ARG A 590 27.74 1.68 -12.03
CA ARG A 590 28.04 0.26 -12.22
C ARG A 590 27.49 -0.32 -13.51
N SER A 591 26.57 0.39 -14.17
CA SER A 591 25.90 -0.05 -15.39
C SER A 591 26.57 0.54 -16.65
N ASP A 592 26.69 -0.24 -17.73
CA ASP A 592 27.08 0.24 -19.05
C ASP A 592 25.90 0.92 -19.76
N ALA A 593 24.66 0.39 -19.57
CA ALA A 593 23.43 1.02 -19.99
C ALA A 593 22.41 1.00 -18.85
N PHE A 594 21.57 2.04 -18.78
CA PHE A 594 20.56 2.18 -17.74
C PHE A 594 19.25 2.69 -18.34
N VAL A 595 18.18 1.94 -18.13
CA VAL A 595 16.84 2.21 -18.65
C VAL A 595 15.88 2.39 -17.50
N ALA A 596 15.24 3.56 -17.38
CA ALA A 596 14.07 3.77 -16.54
C ALA A 596 12.86 3.21 -17.30
N ALA A 597 12.34 2.09 -16.84
CA ALA A 597 11.21 1.40 -17.45
C ALA A 597 9.89 1.68 -16.73
N TRP A 598 9.95 2.39 -15.60
CA TRP A 598 8.80 2.73 -14.76
C TRP A 598 8.08 1.48 -14.29
N LEU A 599 6.76 1.43 -14.46
CA LEU A 599 5.90 0.26 -14.21
C LEU A 599 5.21 -0.09 -15.54
N PRO A 600 5.82 -0.96 -16.36
CA PRO A 600 5.48 -1.09 -17.78
C PRO A 600 4.18 -1.89 -18.06
N GLY A 601 3.51 -2.46 -17.06
CA GLY A 601 2.28 -3.23 -17.29
C GLY A 601 2.54 -4.67 -17.76
N THR A 602 1.57 -5.26 -18.49
CA THR A 602 1.62 -6.69 -18.85
C THR A 602 2.51 -7.04 -20.04
N GLU A 603 3.02 -6.05 -20.82
CA GLU A 603 3.63 -6.33 -22.12
C GLU A 603 5.17 -6.14 -22.10
N GLY A 604 5.89 -7.00 -21.38
CA GLY A 604 7.37 -7.01 -21.35
C GLY A 604 8.02 -7.22 -22.71
N ASP A 605 7.28 -7.75 -23.69
CA ASP A 605 7.74 -7.81 -25.09
C ASP A 605 8.12 -6.43 -25.62
N GLY A 606 7.43 -5.35 -25.20
CA GLY A 606 7.75 -3.98 -25.58
C GLY A 606 9.12 -3.53 -25.07
N ILE A 607 9.55 -3.97 -23.89
CA ILE A 607 10.91 -3.69 -23.39
C ILE A 607 11.95 -4.41 -24.25
N ALA A 608 11.73 -5.70 -24.52
CA ALA A 608 12.67 -6.49 -25.31
C ALA A 608 12.78 -6.00 -26.76
N ASP A 609 11.70 -5.46 -27.33
CA ASP A 609 11.73 -4.84 -28.68
C ASP A 609 12.73 -3.69 -28.79
N VAL A 610 12.88 -2.92 -27.72
CA VAL A 610 13.79 -1.78 -27.67
C VAL A 610 15.21 -2.24 -27.32
N LEU A 611 15.37 -3.23 -26.42
CA LEU A 611 16.68 -3.70 -25.97
C LEU A 611 17.45 -4.50 -27.02
N PHE A 612 16.79 -5.14 -27.99
CA PHE A 612 17.42 -6.06 -28.94
C PHE A 612 17.36 -5.60 -30.40
N ARG A 613 18.39 -5.96 -31.15
CA ARG A 613 18.41 -5.79 -32.61
C ARG A 613 17.43 -6.71 -33.31
N THR A 614 17.02 -6.34 -34.52
CA THR A 614 16.31 -7.26 -35.45
C THR A 614 17.16 -8.48 -35.80
N LYS A 615 16.57 -9.51 -36.40
CA LYS A 615 17.33 -10.67 -36.96
C LYS A 615 18.37 -10.23 -37.98
N ALA A 616 18.13 -9.13 -38.70
CA ALA A 616 19.07 -8.54 -39.67
C ALA A 616 20.16 -7.63 -39.02
N GLY A 617 20.22 -7.54 -37.70
CA GLY A 617 21.21 -6.75 -36.97
C GLY A 617 20.94 -5.24 -36.92
N LYS A 618 19.79 -4.77 -37.45
CA LYS A 618 19.38 -3.37 -37.36
C LYS A 618 18.75 -3.03 -36.02
N VAL A 619 18.65 -1.77 -35.66
CA VAL A 619 17.79 -1.28 -34.56
C VAL A 619 16.35 -1.77 -34.83
N ASN A 620 15.70 -2.36 -33.86
CA ASN A 620 14.32 -2.82 -33.98
C ASN A 620 13.36 -1.67 -33.67
N VAL A 621 13.41 -1.15 -32.44
CA VAL A 621 12.69 0.04 -31.98
C VAL A 621 13.70 0.95 -31.28
N ASP A 622 13.68 2.25 -31.56
CA ASP A 622 14.55 3.22 -30.87
C ASP A 622 13.85 3.75 -29.61
N PHE A 623 14.62 4.26 -28.67
CA PHE A 623 14.11 4.96 -27.50
C PHE A 623 13.51 6.31 -27.92
N ASN A 624 12.27 6.54 -27.54
CA ASN A 624 11.56 7.80 -27.75
C ASN A 624 11.14 8.48 -26.45
N GLY A 625 11.08 7.73 -25.35
CA GLY A 625 10.66 8.23 -24.05
C GLY A 625 11.58 9.33 -23.52
N LYS A 626 10.98 10.33 -22.89
CA LYS A 626 11.65 11.47 -22.27
C LYS A 626 11.14 11.64 -20.85
N LEU A 627 12.03 11.92 -19.91
CA LEU A 627 11.64 12.14 -18.51
C LEU A 627 10.48 13.13 -18.42
N SER A 628 9.41 12.72 -17.78
CA SER A 628 8.27 13.57 -17.41
C SER A 628 8.39 14.06 -15.97
N TYR A 629 9.43 13.62 -15.30
CA TYR A 629 9.85 14.02 -13.95
C TYR A 629 11.35 14.26 -13.95
N SER A 630 11.80 15.24 -13.20
CA SER A 630 13.21 15.55 -13.01
C SER A 630 13.88 14.45 -12.17
N TRP A 631 15.09 14.01 -12.56
CA TRP A 631 15.79 12.94 -11.87
C TRP A 631 16.73 13.51 -10.81
N PRO A 632 16.62 13.09 -9.51
CA PRO A 632 17.38 13.71 -8.43
C PRO A 632 18.89 13.42 -8.51
N GLY A 633 19.70 14.43 -8.20
CA GLY A 633 21.15 14.34 -8.07
C GLY A 633 21.64 14.00 -6.66
N ALA A 634 20.72 13.97 -5.69
CA ALA A 634 21.02 13.62 -4.30
C ALA A 634 19.82 12.88 -3.66
N ALA A 635 20.09 12.08 -2.64
CA ALA A 635 19.13 11.21 -1.97
C ALA A 635 17.90 11.94 -1.38
N CYS A 636 18.05 13.23 -1.08
CA CYS A 636 17.03 14.06 -0.44
C CYS A 636 16.69 15.33 -1.22
N GLN A 637 17.00 15.33 -2.52
CA GLN A 637 16.69 16.44 -3.42
C GLN A 637 15.22 16.36 -3.85
N THR A 638 14.32 16.74 -2.95
CA THR A 638 12.87 16.78 -3.18
C THR A 638 12.24 17.84 -2.26
N PRO A 639 11.23 18.59 -2.74
CA PRO A 639 10.70 18.59 -4.11
C PRO A 639 11.71 19.05 -5.16
N LEU A 640 11.58 18.58 -6.41
CA LEU A 640 12.47 18.94 -7.52
C LEU A 640 11.66 19.00 -8.81
N ASN A 641 11.30 20.19 -9.26
CA ASN A 641 10.44 20.35 -10.44
C ASN A 641 11.02 21.38 -11.41
N VAL A 642 10.78 21.18 -12.68
CA VAL A 642 11.14 22.15 -13.71
C VAL A 642 10.49 23.51 -13.42
N GLY A 643 11.30 24.56 -13.43
CA GLY A 643 10.86 25.92 -13.12
C GLY A 643 11.04 26.33 -11.64
N ASP A 644 11.36 25.42 -10.73
CA ASP A 644 11.64 25.73 -9.35
C ASP A 644 12.94 26.52 -9.19
N ALA A 645 13.00 27.41 -8.20
CA ALA A 645 14.24 28.12 -7.87
C ALA A 645 15.32 27.12 -7.42
N GLY A 646 16.53 27.25 -7.98
CA GLY A 646 17.65 26.33 -7.67
C GLY A 646 17.55 24.98 -8.36
N TYR A 647 16.76 24.86 -9.41
CA TYR A 647 16.59 23.63 -10.19
C TYR A 647 17.93 23.09 -10.72
N ALA A 648 18.39 21.97 -10.19
CA ALA A 648 19.66 21.34 -10.53
C ALA A 648 19.57 19.80 -10.47
N PRO A 649 18.78 19.17 -11.34
CA PRO A 649 18.59 17.72 -11.35
C PRO A 649 19.83 16.99 -11.89
N GLN A 650 19.97 15.69 -11.60
CA GLN A 650 20.94 14.81 -12.26
C GLN A 650 20.63 14.65 -13.75
N PHE A 651 19.37 14.39 -14.09
CA PHE A 651 18.87 14.45 -15.44
C PHE A 651 17.63 15.34 -15.46
N ALA A 652 17.64 16.34 -16.33
CA ALA A 652 16.59 17.34 -16.42
C ALA A 652 15.27 16.76 -16.97
N TYR A 653 14.16 17.38 -16.64
CA TYR A 653 12.89 17.18 -17.34
C TYR A 653 13.09 17.18 -18.86
N GLY A 654 12.52 16.19 -19.55
CA GLY A 654 12.70 16.02 -20.99
C GLY A 654 13.98 15.30 -21.43
N TYR A 655 14.84 14.90 -20.49
CA TYR A 655 16.03 14.10 -20.81
C TYR A 655 15.63 12.69 -21.23
N GLY A 656 16.42 12.11 -22.12
CA GLY A 656 16.35 10.74 -22.60
C GLY A 656 17.20 10.59 -23.85
N LEU A 657 18.08 9.59 -23.88
CA LEU A 657 18.90 9.25 -25.01
C LEU A 657 18.11 8.44 -26.05
N SER A 658 18.65 8.42 -27.29
CA SER A 658 18.20 7.48 -28.34
C SER A 658 19.41 6.81 -28.96
N TYR A 659 19.22 5.76 -29.72
CA TYR A 659 20.28 5.12 -30.48
C TYR A 659 20.84 6.03 -31.57
N ALA A 660 20.02 6.90 -32.14
CA ALA A 660 20.39 7.83 -33.17
C ALA A 660 21.24 8.99 -32.63
N GLN A 661 20.96 9.48 -31.42
CA GLN A 661 21.66 10.64 -30.85
C GLN A 661 22.92 10.24 -30.07
N GLY A 662 22.92 9.03 -29.50
CA GLY A 662 23.98 8.57 -28.61
C GLY A 662 24.09 9.42 -27.32
N GLY A 663 25.19 9.24 -26.63
CA GLY A 663 25.56 10.03 -25.45
C GLY A 663 26.38 9.19 -24.46
N THR A 664 27.31 9.85 -23.78
CA THR A 664 28.10 9.23 -22.72
C THR A 664 27.82 9.95 -21.42
N VAL A 665 27.44 9.20 -20.39
CA VAL A 665 27.28 9.69 -19.03
C VAL A 665 28.59 9.45 -18.30
N ALA A 666 29.21 10.52 -17.80
CA ALA A 666 30.39 10.43 -16.94
C ALA A 666 30.08 9.73 -15.60
N ALA A 667 31.13 9.42 -14.84
CA ALA A 667 30.96 8.94 -13.49
C ALA A 667 30.23 10.00 -12.64
N LEU A 668 29.19 9.56 -11.94
CA LEU A 668 28.35 10.41 -11.09
C LEU A 668 28.87 10.39 -9.65
N ASP A 669 28.58 11.44 -8.91
CA ASP A 669 28.92 11.50 -7.50
C ASP A 669 28.07 10.52 -6.67
N GLU A 670 28.73 9.64 -5.93
CA GLU A 670 28.12 8.64 -5.03
C GLU A 670 28.11 9.11 -3.56
N THR A 671 28.68 10.30 -3.27
CA THR A 671 28.89 10.78 -1.89
C THR A 671 27.70 11.52 -1.31
N SER A 672 26.52 11.41 -1.94
CA SER A 672 25.30 12.03 -1.45
C SER A 672 25.07 11.69 0.03
N ALA A 673 25.22 12.71 0.88
CA ALA A 673 24.87 12.58 2.28
C ALA A 673 23.35 12.61 2.45
N ASP A 674 22.82 11.86 3.41
CA ASP A 674 21.41 11.92 3.81
C ASP A 674 21.05 13.20 4.57
N ILE A 675 21.90 14.22 4.47
CA ILE A 675 21.68 15.53 5.09
C ILE A 675 20.43 16.14 4.48
N GLY A 676 19.42 16.32 5.30
CA GLY A 676 18.11 16.85 4.90
C GLY A 676 17.00 15.80 4.71
N CYS A 677 17.30 14.50 4.71
CA CYS A 677 16.28 13.44 4.70
C CYS A 677 15.58 13.22 6.05
N GLY A 678 16.05 13.83 7.11
CA GLY A 678 15.56 13.55 8.46
C GLY A 678 15.99 12.19 9.02
N VAL A 679 16.89 11.49 8.33
CA VAL A 679 17.46 10.23 8.80
C VAL A 679 18.65 10.56 9.72
N THR A 680 18.44 10.47 11.03
CA THR A 680 19.54 10.57 12.00
C THR A 680 20.27 9.23 12.06
N SER A 681 21.44 9.16 11.46
CA SER A 681 22.36 8.05 11.70
C SER A 681 22.93 8.18 13.13
N GLY A 682 22.53 7.26 13.98
CA GLY A 682 23.12 6.80 15.22
C GLY A 682 23.69 7.81 16.22
N GLY A 683 23.14 7.86 17.44
CA GLY A 683 23.83 8.29 18.66
C GLY A 683 23.42 9.63 19.27
N GLY A 684 22.38 10.29 18.80
CA GLY A 684 21.79 11.50 19.43
C GLY A 684 20.48 11.23 20.16
N THR A 685 19.96 12.20 20.90
CA THR A 685 18.56 12.20 21.34
C THR A 685 17.62 12.18 20.13
N ALA A 686 16.62 11.30 20.14
CA ALA A 686 15.59 11.30 19.11
C ALA A 686 14.80 12.62 19.18
N ASP A 687 14.60 13.25 18.05
CA ASP A 687 13.84 14.51 17.90
C ASP A 687 12.62 14.36 16.98
N THR A 688 12.50 13.22 16.30
CA THR A 688 11.39 12.89 15.40
C THR A 688 10.80 11.51 15.72
N PRO A 689 9.48 11.29 15.51
CA PRO A 689 8.86 9.98 15.70
C PRO A 689 9.46 8.90 14.80
N ILE A 690 9.50 7.65 15.30
CA ILE A 690 9.75 6.45 14.49
C ILE A 690 8.44 5.68 14.36
N SER A 691 8.05 5.37 13.13
CA SER A 691 6.86 4.55 12.86
C SER A 691 7.23 3.08 12.74
N PHE A 692 6.39 2.20 13.26
CA PHE A 692 6.48 0.74 13.14
C PHE A 692 5.34 0.17 12.32
N PHE A 693 4.19 0.85 12.34
CA PHE A 693 3.03 0.53 11.54
C PHE A 693 2.20 1.80 11.30
N ASP A 694 2.20 2.28 10.07
CA ASP A 694 1.33 3.37 9.62
C ASP A 694 0.89 3.04 8.19
N ARG A 695 -0.40 2.74 8.00
CA ARG A 695 -0.99 2.29 6.73
C ARG A 695 -0.37 1.00 6.16
N GLY A 696 0.45 0.35 6.93
CA GLY A 696 1.19 -0.87 6.63
C GLY A 696 2.40 -1.03 7.54
N ASN A 697 3.11 -2.14 7.43
CA ASN A 697 4.36 -2.36 8.16
C ASN A 697 5.41 -1.35 7.71
N ALA A 698 6.09 -0.72 8.65
CA ALA A 698 7.30 0.02 8.35
C ALA A 698 8.42 -0.94 7.92
N ASP A 699 9.37 -0.44 7.12
CA ASP A 699 10.48 -1.26 6.64
C ASP A 699 11.26 -1.89 7.80
N GLY A 700 11.54 -3.17 7.69
CA GLY A 700 12.22 -3.94 8.71
C GLY A 700 11.31 -4.46 9.83
N TRP A 701 10.00 -4.24 9.78
CA TRP A 701 9.03 -4.66 10.78
C TRP A 701 7.88 -5.45 10.20
N ASN A 702 7.35 -6.41 10.95
CA ASN A 702 6.16 -7.17 10.59
C ASN A 702 5.15 -7.19 11.74
N MET A 703 3.90 -6.84 11.45
CA MET A 703 2.80 -7.07 12.38
C MET A 703 2.33 -8.52 12.28
N LYS A 704 2.18 -9.17 13.43
CA LYS A 704 1.90 -10.60 13.56
C LYS A 704 0.80 -10.85 14.59
N VAL A 705 0.13 -12.00 14.47
CA VAL A 705 -0.67 -12.61 15.54
C VAL A 705 -0.05 -13.92 15.97
N ALA A 706 -0.15 -14.27 17.26
CA ALA A 706 0.32 -15.55 17.76
C ALA A 706 -0.49 -16.03 18.96
N ALA A 707 -0.43 -17.34 19.22
CA ALA A 707 -0.77 -17.96 20.49
C ALA A 707 0.53 -18.33 21.21
N PRO A 708 0.91 -17.64 22.30
CA PRO A 708 2.23 -17.80 22.93
C PRO A 708 2.54 -19.22 23.36
N SER A 709 1.57 -19.94 23.94
CA SER A 709 1.72 -21.34 24.36
C SER A 709 2.03 -22.32 23.22
N LYS A 710 1.88 -21.89 21.95
CA LYS A 710 2.05 -22.72 20.75
C LYS A 710 3.11 -22.22 19.77
N TRP A 711 3.78 -21.13 20.11
CA TRP A 711 4.86 -20.49 19.29
C TRP A 711 4.50 -20.32 17.81
N SER A 712 3.24 -19.98 17.52
CA SER A 712 2.70 -19.88 16.17
C SER A 712 2.53 -18.42 15.73
N GLY A 713 3.64 -17.73 15.44
CA GLY A 713 3.59 -16.38 14.89
C GLY A 713 3.21 -16.37 13.40
N VAL A 714 2.10 -15.74 13.05
CA VAL A 714 1.64 -15.57 11.67
C VAL A 714 1.69 -14.10 11.29
N VAL A 715 2.39 -13.78 10.20
CA VAL A 715 2.43 -12.42 9.66
C VAL A 715 1.05 -12.07 9.11
N ILE A 716 0.53 -10.92 9.49
CA ILE A 716 -0.78 -10.44 9.02
C ILE A 716 -0.65 -10.02 7.56
N ALA A 717 -1.50 -10.60 6.70
CA ALA A 717 -1.62 -10.14 5.32
C ALA A 717 -2.18 -8.71 5.32
N GLN A 718 -1.44 -7.80 4.70
CA GLN A 718 -1.80 -6.40 4.61
C GLN A 718 -2.38 -6.08 3.24
N ALA A 719 -3.08 -4.95 3.15
CA ALA A 719 -3.64 -4.46 1.90
C ALA A 719 -4.65 -5.43 1.25
N SER A 720 -5.39 -6.15 2.09
CA SER A 720 -6.51 -6.99 1.64
C SER A 720 -7.57 -7.07 2.74
N SER A 721 -8.81 -7.35 2.38
CA SER A 721 -9.88 -7.62 3.36
C SER A 721 -9.75 -8.99 4.06
N ALA A 722 -8.74 -9.79 3.68
CA ALA A 722 -8.57 -11.14 4.18
C ALA A 722 -8.11 -11.15 5.64
N SER A 723 -8.81 -11.89 6.49
CA SER A 723 -8.41 -12.10 7.88
C SER A 723 -7.25 -13.11 7.96
N THR A 724 -6.34 -12.87 8.89
CA THR A 724 -5.26 -13.76 9.27
C THR A 724 -5.52 -14.31 10.66
N SER A 725 -5.50 -15.62 10.85
CA SER A 725 -5.73 -16.25 12.15
C SER A 725 -4.55 -17.13 12.55
N THR A 726 -4.35 -17.32 13.85
CA THR A 726 -3.53 -18.41 14.36
C THR A 726 -4.10 -19.77 13.92
N PRO A 727 -3.29 -20.82 13.82
CA PRO A 727 -3.72 -22.13 13.29
C PRO A 727 -4.96 -22.73 13.92
N ASN A 728 -5.25 -22.40 15.18
CA ASN A 728 -6.45 -22.92 15.87
C ASN A 728 -7.48 -21.79 16.15
N GLY A 729 -7.29 -20.59 15.60
CA GLY A 729 -8.24 -19.49 15.72
C GLY A 729 -8.29 -18.82 17.09
N GLU A 730 -7.23 -18.88 17.91
CA GLU A 730 -7.18 -18.23 19.23
C GLU A 730 -7.31 -16.72 19.09
N ILE A 731 -6.64 -16.15 18.06
CA ILE A 731 -6.73 -14.73 17.69
C ILE A 731 -6.87 -14.61 16.18
N THR A 732 -7.72 -13.70 15.75
CA THR A 732 -7.92 -13.35 14.33
C THR A 732 -7.66 -11.88 14.13
N ALA A 733 -6.84 -11.52 13.14
CA ALA A 733 -6.56 -10.15 12.72
C ALA A 733 -7.21 -9.88 11.37
N THR A 734 -7.91 -8.77 11.26
CA THR A 734 -8.57 -8.33 10.03
C THR A 734 -8.14 -6.90 9.73
N PRO A 735 -7.60 -6.58 8.54
CA PRO A 735 -7.37 -5.21 8.14
C PRO A 735 -8.68 -4.41 8.11
N VAL A 736 -8.65 -3.22 8.67
CA VAL A 736 -9.79 -2.29 8.76
C VAL A 736 -9.31 -0.87 8.49
N ASP A 737 -10.24 0.03 8.24
CA ASP A 737 -9.92 1.44 8.07
C ASP A 737 -9.46 2.06 9.40
N ASP A 738 -8.50 2.97 9.31
CA ASP A 738 -8.00 3.70 10.48
C ASP A 738 -8.94 4.83 10.92
N LYS A 739 -8.50 5.63 11.89
CA LYS A 739 -9.26 6.80 12.39
C LYS A 739 -9.52 7.87 11.35
N SER A 740 -8.75 7.88 10.27
CA SER A 740 -8.87 8.83 9.16
C SER A 740 -9.71 8.26 8.00
N GLY A 741 -10.24 7.05 8.15
CA GLY A 741 -11.00 6.35 7.11
C GLY A 741 -10.14 5.82 5.97
N ILE A 742 -8.83 5.70 6.18
CA ILE A 742 -7.93 5.16 5.16
C ILE A 742 -8.10 3.65 5.12
N GLN A 743 -8.38 3.13 3.94
CA GLN A 743 -8.69 1.74 3.70
C GLN A 743 -7.57 0.80 4.18
N TRP A 744 -7.94 -0.18 5.03
CA TRP A 744 -7.08 -1.26 5.55
C TRP A 744 -5.76 -0.80 6.19
N SER A 745 -5.74 0.43 6.68
CA SER A 745 -4.57 1.03 7.29
C SER A 745 -4.46 0.80 8.80
N ALA A 746 -5.40 0.05 9.36
CA ALA A 746 -5.38 -0.43 10.74
C ALA A 746 -5.70 -1.93 10.79
N ILE A 747 -5.40 -2.57 11.91
CA ILE A 747 -5.65 -3.99 12.14
C ILE A 747 -6.62 -4.17 13.30
N LYS A 748 -7.76 -4.81 13.05
CA LYS A 748 -8.68 -5.27 14.08
C LYS A 748 -8.29 -6.67 14.53
N ALA A 749 -7.83 -6.81 15.74
CA ALA A 749 -7.54 -8.09 16.40
C ALA A 749 -8.72 -8.52 17.26
N LYS A 750 -9.13 -9.77 17.10
CA LYS A 750 -10.19 -10.42 17.85
C LYS A 750 -9.62 -11.61 18.61
N TRP A 751 -9.64 -11.55 19.93
CA TRP A 751 -9.34 -12.66 20.81
C TRP A 751 -10.60 -13.50 21.04
N ASN A 752 -10.51 -14.79 20.77
CA ASN A 752 -11.65 -15.71 20.77
C ASN A 752 -11.76 -16.48 22.10
N ASN A 753 -11.69 -15.76 23.24
CA ASN A 753 -11.69 -16.32 24.60
C ASN A 753 -10.57 -17.35 24.79
N ALA A 754 -9.41 -17.04 24.28
CA ALA A 754 -8.19 -17.83 24.31
C ALA A 754 -6.97 -16.92 24.37
N GLU A 755 -5.84 -17.49 24.80
CA GLU A 755 -4.56 -16.79 24.86
C GLU A 755 -4.10 -16.38 23.45
N GLY A 756 -3.85 -15.08 23.26
CA GLY A 756 -3.41 -14.54 21.98
C GLY A 756 -2.63 -13.25 22.15
N GLN A 757 -1.82 -12.94 21.15
CA GLN A 757 -1.08 -11.68 21.08
C GLN A 757 -1.10 -11.10 19.67
N LEU A 758 -1.24 -9.76 19.61
CA LEU A 758 -0.99 -8.92 18.44
C LEU A 758 0.32 -8.20 18.69
N TYR A 759 1.29 -8.29 17.78
CA TYR A 759 2.59 -7.68 17.99
C TYR A 759 3.28 -7.26 16.70
N ILE A 760 4.22 -6.32 16.83
CA ILE A 760 5.13 -5.92 15.75
C ILE A 760 6.51 -6.47 16.10
N GLN A 761 7.15 -7.14 15.16
CA GLN A 761 8.47 -7.73 15.35
C GLN A 761 9.37 -7.43 14.17
N SER A 762 10.69 -7.33 14.42
CA SER A 762 11.68 -7.23 13.34
C SER A 762 11.42 -8.27 12.25
N ALA A 763 11.50 -7.86 10.99
CA ALA A 763 11.25 -8.74 9.84
C ALA A 763 12.22 -9.93 9.80
N VAL A 764 13.45 -9.71 10.27
CA VAL A 764 14.42 -10.77 10.58
C VAL A 764 14.41 -10.96 12.10
N GLU A 765 13.93 -12.09 12.57
CA GLU A 765 13.51 -12.33 13.96
C GLU A 765 14.62 -12.09 15.01
N ALA A 766 15.87 -12.26 14.65
CA ALA A 766 17.03 -12.03 15.53
C ALA A 766 17.63 -10.62 15.42
N GLU A 767 17.15 -9.80 14.50
CA GLU A 767 17.63 -8.43 14.32
C GLU A 767 17.05 -7.50 15.39
N THR A 768 17.93 -6.68 15.97
CA THR A 768 17.57 -5.69 16.98
C THR A 768 17.96 -4.29 16.53
N GLN A 769 17.22 -3.30 17.00
CA GLN A 769 17.51 -1.89 16.77
C GLN A 769 17.80 -1.18 18.10
N ASN A 770 18.81 -0.31 18.09
CA ASN A 770 19.08 0.57 19.22
C ASN A 770 18.12 1.76 19.19
N LEU A 771 17.11 1.72 20.04
CA LEU A 771 16.10 2.76 20.20
C LEU A 771 16.21 3.50 21.55
N GLN A 772 17.34 3.36 22.23
CA GLN A 772 17.66 4.10 23.46
C GLN A 772 17.48 5.63 23.33
N PRO A 773 17.77 6.27 22.17
CA PRO A 773 17.53 7.70 22.01
C PRO A 773 16.09 8.16 22.25
N TYR A 774 15.10 7.32 21.98
CA TYR A 774 13.68 7.62 22.23
C TYR A 774 13.35 7.59 23.73
N LEU A 775 13.91 6.64 24.47
CA LEU A 775 13.79 6.60 25.93
C LEU A 775 14.46 7.83 26.56
N ASN A 776 15.69 8.16 26.11
CA ASN A 776 16.44 9.31 26.61
C ASN A 776 15.72 10.64 26.35
N ALA A 777 14.94 10.73 25.29
CA ALA A 777 14.12 11.89 24.96
C ALA A 777 12.78 11.95 25.75
N GLY A 778 12.58 11.08 26.73
CA GLY A 778 11.30 11.04 27.45
C GLY A 778 10.11 10.69 26.54
N GLY A 779 10.33 9.77 25.60
CA GLY A 779 9.34 9.41 24.61
C GLY A 779 8.24 8.48 25.09
N ALA A 780 7.23 8.28 24.25
CA ALA A 780 6.12 7.37 24.47
C ALA A 780 5.90 6.43 23.26
N LEU A 781 5.44 5.20 23.54
CA LEU A 781 4.79 4.33 22.57
C LEU A 781 3.39 4.86 22.32
N VAL A 782 3.09 5.24 21.09
CA VAL A 782 1.81 5.86 20.69
C VAL A 782 1.14 5.02 19.61
N PHE A 783 -0.14 4.78 19.76
CA PHE A 783 -0.95 4.13 18.73
C PHE A 783 -2.41 4.55 18.81
N ASP A 784 -3.11 4.48 17.69
CA ASP A 784 -4.54 4.68 17.64
C ASP A 784 -5.25 3.37 17.95
N ALA A 785 -6.19 3.40 18.88
CA ALA A 785 -6.93 2.25 19.39
C ALA A 785 -8.45 2.45 19.26
N ARG A 786 -9.18 1.41 18.83
CA ARG A 786 -10.64 1.38 18.85
C ARG A 786 -11.10 0.05 19.45
N VAL A 787 -11.70 0.10 20.64
CA VAL A 787 -12.28 -1.06 21.30
C VAL A 787 -13.66 -1.32 20.70
N SER A 788 -13.86 -2.49 20.07
CA SER A 788 -15.18 -2.93 19.58
C SER A 788 -15.89 -3.83 20.58
N VAL A 789 -15.14 -4.67 21.32
CA VAL A 789 -15.62 -5.51 22.42
C VAL A 789 -14.66 -5.33 23.58
N ALA A 790 -15.17 -4.93 24.74
CA ALA A 790 -14.38 -4.73 25.94
C ALA A 790 -13.70 -6.05 26.39
N PRO A 791 -12.47 -6.00 26.93
CA PRO A 791 -11.76 -7.19 27.36
C PRO A 791 -12.39 -7.85 28.58
N THR A 792 -12.51 -9.19 28.55
CA THR A 792 -13.02 -10.01 29.66
C THR A 792 -11.89 -10.59 30.52
N ALA A 793 -10.64 -10.41 30.14
CA ALA A 793 -9.44 -10.81 30.85
C ALA A 793 -8.40 -9.68 30.81
N PRO A 794 -7.34 -9.72 31.64
CA PRO A 794 -6.30 -8.70 31.63
C PRO A 794 -5.70 -8.48 30.24
N VAL A 795 -5.43 -7.21 29.92
CA VAL A 795 -4.73 -6.78 28.72
C VAL A 795 -3.36 -6.26 29.10
N LYS A 796 -2.32 -6.80 28.50
CA LYS A 796 -0.95 -6.44 28.77
C LYS A 796 -0.32 -5.80 27.52
N ALA A 797 0.38 -4.70 27.72
CA ALA A 797 1.24 -4.09 26.70
C ALA A 797 2.70 -4.42 27.03
N ARG A 798 3.50 -4.75 25.98
CA ARG A 798 4.86 -5.22 26.16
C ARG A 798 5.78 -4.69 25.05
N ILE A 799 7.03 -4.46 25.41
CA ILE A 799 8.14 -4.18 24.51
C ILE A 799 9.24 -5.20 24.77
N ASP A 800 9.70 -5.91 23.71
CA ASP A 800 10.72 -6.94 23.84
C ASP A 800 12.06 -6.50 23.21
N CYS A 801 13.13 -6.94 23.89
CA CYS A 801 14.52 -6.78 23.48
C CYS A 801 15.17 -8.16 23.24
N VAL A 802 14.50 -9.03 22.45
CA VAL A 802 14.76 -10.46 22.26
C VAL A 802 14.41 -11.27 23.52
N TYR A 803 13.28 -11.95 23.45
CA TYR A 803 12.79 -12.79 24.54
C TYR A 803 13.91 -13.68 25.13
N PRO A 804 14.10 -13.74 26.43
CA PRO A 804 13.21 -13.29 27.52
C PRO A 804 13.41 -11.84 28.03
N CYS A 805 14.15 -11.00 27.34
CA CYS A 805 14.29 -9.59 27.68
C CYS A 805 12.99 -8.86 27.29
N ILE A 806 12.16 -8.52 28.28
CA ILE A 806 10.85 -7.91 28.08
C ILE A 806 10.57 -6.84 29.14
N GLY A 807 9.78 -5.83 28.79
CA GLY A 807 9.09 -4.96 29.75
C GLY A 807 7.59 -5.06 29.50
N GLU A 808 6.83 -5.44 30.49
CA GLU A 808 5.40 -5.66 30.40
C GLU A 808 4.66 -4.81 31.45
N ILE A 809 3.55 -4.20 31.03
CA ILE A 809 2.66 -3.44 31.89
C ILE A 809 1.21 -3.90 31.69
N ASP A 810 0.42 -3.85 32.75
CA ASP A 810 -1.02 -4.08 32.69
C ASP A 810 -1.73 -2.79 32.23
N VAL A 811 -2.42 -2.85 31.12
CA VAL A 811 -3.16 -1.73 30.54
C VAL A 811 -4.68 -1.98 30.58
N THR A 812 -5.14 -2.98 31.30
CA THR A 812 -6.56 -3.41 31.32
C THR A 812 -7.48 -2.24 31.64
N THR A 813 -7.22 -1.50 32.70
CA THR A 813 -8.05 -0.38 33.12
C THR A 813 -8.07 0.75 32.09
N ALA A 814 -6.91 1.06 31.50
CA ALA A 814 -6.81 2.08 30.47
C ALA A 814 -7.60 1.69 29.20
N ILE A 815 -7.49 0.44 28.77
CA ILE A 815 -8.23 -0.08 27.60
C ILE A 815 -9.74 -0.16 27.87
N GLN A 816 -10.16 -0.57 29.06
CA GLN A 816 -11.57 -0.61 29.45
C GLN A 816 -12.20 0.79 29.57
N ALA A 817 -11.41 1.81 29.85
CA ALA A 817 -11.86 3.20 29.92
C ALA A 817 -12.05 3.85 28.53
N LEU A 818 -11.57 3.24 27.45
CA LEU A 818 -11.75 3.78 26.10
C LEU A 818 -13.23 3.70 25.67
N PRO A 819 -13.75 4.76 25.02
CA PRO A 819 -15.11 4.74 24.48
C PRO A 819 -15.25 3.63 23.42
N VAL A 820 -16.20 2.70 23.65
CA VAL A 820 -16.44 1.60 22.70
C VAL A 820 -16.89 2.14 21.35
N GLY A 821 -16.31 1.63 20.27
CA GLY A 821 -16.58 2.02 18.90
C GLY A 821 -15.81 3.26 18.39
N ASN A 822 -15.19 4.03 19.27
CA ASN A 822 -14.48 5.26 18.91
C ASN A 822 -12.97 5.06 18.84
N TRP A 823 -12.32 5.70 17.86
CA TRP A 823 -10.88 5.78 17.81
C TRP A 823 -10.35 6.74 18.89
N THR A 824 -9.39 6.28 19.66
CA THR A 824 -8.73 7.04 20.73
C THR A 824 -7.23 6.82 20.65
N GLU A 825 -6.44 7.89 20.78
CA GLU A 825 -4.98 7.77 20.86
C GLU A 825 -4.55 7.27 22.24
N VAL A 826 -3.74 6.22 22.24
CA VAL A 826 -3.10 5.64 23.43
C VAL A 826 -1.63 5.99 23.38
N ALA A 827 -1.12 6.59 24.45
CA ALA A 827 0.28 6.97 24.60
C ALA A 827 0.82 6.43 25.93
N ILE A 828 1.80 5.53 25.87
CA ILE A 828 2.39 4.88 27.03
C ILE A 828 3.85 5.35 27.15
N PRO A 829 4.28 5.96 28.27
CA PRO A 829 5.68 6.37 28.43
C PRO A 829 6.64 5.19 28.24
N LEU A 830 7.67 5.36 27.43
CA LEU A 830 8.70 4.32 27.24
C LEU A 830 9.40 3.96 28.54
N GLN A 831 9.48 4.92 29.46
CA GLN A 831 10.04 4.70 30.79
C GLN A 831 9.32 3.56 31.54
N CYS A 832 8.00 3.38 31.34
CA CYS A 832 7.22 2.29 31.96
C CYS A 832 7.81 0.92 31.62
N PHE A 833 8.22 0.73 30.37
CA PHE A 833 8.81 -0.53 29.90
C PHE A 833 10.28 -0.67 30.32
N ALA A 834 11.03 0.44 30.36
CA ALA A 834 12.39 0.47 30.86
C ALA A 834 12.46 0.05 32.34
N ASP A 835 11.55 0.56 33.15
CA ASP A 835 11.44 0.23 34.58
C ASP A 835 11.09 -1.25 34.81
N LYS A 836 10.47 -1.90 33.82
CA LYS A 836 10.13 -3.34 33.81
C LYS A 836 11.23 -4.20 33.20
N GLY A 837 12.32 -3.63 32.73
CA GLY A 837 13.51 -4.36 32.32
C GLY A 837 13.80 -4.41 30.83
N THR A 838 13.06 -3.67 29.97
CA THR A 838 13.38 -3.61 28.54
C THR A 838 14.74 -2.95 28.31
N ASP A 839 15.61 -3.60 27.52
CA ASP A 839 16.87 -3.00 27.04
C ASP A 839 16.63 -2.28 25.71
N PHE A 840 16.54 -0.96 25.76
CA PHE A 840 16.28 -0.12 24.59
C PHE A 840 17.44 -0.06 23.60
N THR A 841 18.60 -0.63 23.91
CA THR A 841 19.71 -0.74 22.96
C THR A 841 19.54 -1.90 21.97
N ALA A 842 18.56 -2.80 22.21
CA ALA A 842 18.40 -4.05 21.46
C ALA A 842 16.93 -4.42 21.20
N ILE A 843 16.09 -3.48 20.77
CA ILE A 843 14.67 -3.71 20.54
C ILE A 843 14.44 -4.54 19.29
N ASN A 844 13.63 -5.62 19.43
CA ASN A 844 13.11 -6.38 18.29
C ASN A 844 11.57 -6.45 18.22
N THR A 845 10.86 -6.04 19.30
CA THR A 845 9.39 -6.03 19.34
C THR A 845 8.93 -4.73 20.00
N PRO A 846 8.68 -3.66 19.21
CA PRO A 846 8.36 -2.34 19.75
C PRO A 846 6.93 -2.19 20.30
N LEU A 847 6.05 -3.15 20.01
CA LEU A 847 4.69 -3.27 20.55
C LEU A 847 4.26 -4.73 20.55
N LEU A 848 3.73 -5.19 21.69
CA LEU A 848 2.97 -6.42 21.80
C LEU A 848 1.77 -6.17 22.72
N ILE A 849 0.58 -6.60 22.30
CA ILE A 849 -0.64 -6.58 23.07
C ILE A 849 -1.10 -8.02 23.29
N TYR A 850 -1.24 -8.42 24.54
CA TYR A 850 -1.63 -9.76 24.97
C TYR A 850 -2.94 -9.74 25.74
N SER A 851 -3.78 -10.74 25.54
CA SER A 851 -4.92 -11.06 26.40
C SER A 851 -5.27 -12.54 26.27
N SER A 852 -6.05 -13.06 27.23
CA SER A 852 -6.52 -14.46 27.24
C SER A 852 -8.06 -14.60 27.24
N GLY A 853 -8.78 -13.48 27.21
CA GLY A 853 -10.24 -13.45 27.21
C GLY A 853 -10.85 -13.09 25.86
N GLN A 854 -12.16 -12.86 25.87
CA GLN A 854 -12.83 -12.26 24.72
C GLN A 854 -12.50 -10.77 24.66
N PHE A 855 -12.07 -10.29 23.50
CA PHE A 855 -11.64 -8.91 23.31
C PHE A 855 -11.59 -8.59 21.81
N GLU A 856 -12.00 -7.38 21.41
CA GLU A 856 -11.77 -6.88 20.04
C GLU A 856 -11.18 -5.47 20.09
N LEU A 857 -10.00 -5.32 19.51
CA LEU A 857 -9.23 -4.08 19.45
C LEU A 857 -8.76 -3.81 18.03
N SER A 858 -9.05 -2.64 17.50
CA SER A 858 -8.37 -2.15 16.30
C SER A 858 -7.16 -1.30 16.69
N VAL A 859 -6.05 -1.48 16.00
CA VAL A 859 -4.77 -0.79 16.23
C VAL A 859 -4.27 -0.21 14.92
N GLY A 860 -3.89 1.06 14.92
CA GLY A 860 -3.30 1.75 13.77
C GLY A 860 -2.24 2.75 14.21
N ASN A 861 -1.44 3.25 13.26
CA ASN A 861 -0.48 4.34 13.43
C ASN A 861 0.45 4.13 14.65
N VAL A 862 1.08 2.96 14.72
CA VAL A 862 1.97 2.57 15.83
C VAL A 862 3.34 3.20 15.64
N ARG A 863 3.76 3.99 16.61
CA ARG A 863 5.01 4.75 16.56
C ARG A 863 5.57 5.03 17.94
N TRP A 864 6.84 5.38 18.04
CA TRP A 864 7.41 6.00 19.23
C TRP A 864 7.64 7.49 18.96
N GLU A 865 7.11 8.33 19.84
CA GLU A 865 7.27 9.77 19.76
C GLU A 865 8.24 10.26 20.86
N PRO A 866 9.31 10.99 20.51
CA PRO A 866 10.18 11.61 21.50
C PRO A 866 9.46 12.80 22.18
N ASN A 867 9.86 13.13 23.39
CA ASN A 867 9.31 14.26 24.17
C ASN A 867 7.77 14.22 24.32
N ARG A 868 7.22 13.01 24.39
CA ARG A 868 5.77 12.78 24.45
C ARG A 868 5.35 12.32 25.85
N ALA A 869 4.51 13.11 26.51
CA ALA A 869 3.85 12.68 27.74
C ALA A 869 2.84 11.56 27.44
N GLY A 870 2.84 10.49 28.24
CA GLY A 870 1.84 9.43 28.14
C GLY A 870 0.47 9.88 28.67
N ASN A 871 -0.60 9.27 28.14
CA ASN A 871 -1.97 9.37 28.66
C ASN A 871 -2.42 8.09 29.37
N VAL A 872 -1.59 7.05 29.33
CA VAL A 872 -1.75 5.82 30.13
C VAL A 872 -0.67 5.83 31.20
N PRO A 873 -1.02 5.88 32.51
CA PRO A 873 -0.02 5.79 33.55
C PRO A 873 0.68 4.43 33.49
N CYS A 874 2.00 4.41 33.71
CA CYS A 874 2.61 3.20 34.20
C CYS A 874 1.82 2.82 35.45
N ASP A 875 1.28 1.63 35.54
CA ASP A 875 0.62 1.23 36.78
C ASP A 875 1.55 1.57 37.93
N GLY A 876 1.43 2.79 38.43
CA GLY A 876 2.28 3.43 39.43
C GLY A 876 1.86 3.02 40.82
N ALA A 877 1.19 1.91 40.91
CA ALA A 877 1.15 1.16 42.14
C ALA A 877 2.51 0.52 42.28
N SER A 878 3.41 1.21 42.96
CA SER A 878 4.68 0.76 43.46
C SER A 878 5.56 -0.04 42.48
N ALA A 879 6.81 0.35 42.33
CA ALA A 879 7.85 -0.55 41.85
C ALA A 879 7.54 -1.96 42.32
N ASP A 880 7.54 -2.95 41.38
CA ASP A 880 7.41 -4.35 41.78
C ASP A 880 8.30 -4.62 42.98
N PRO A 881 7.78 -5.23 44.05
CA PRO A 881 8.55 -5.42 45.26
C PRO A 881 9.78 -6.24 44.92
N VAL A 882 10.95 -5.60 44.92
CA VAL A 882 12.24 -6.29 44.82
C VAL A 882 12.51 -6.91 46.16
N THR A 883 12.44 -8.23 46.27
CA THR A 883 12.79 -8.93 47.49
C THR A 883 14.31 -9.09 47.54
N VAL A 884 14.97 -8.42 48.48
CA VAL A 884 16.41 -8.64 48.75
C VAL A 884 16.56 -10.00 49.37
N LEU A 885 17.37 -10.87 48.76
CA LEU A 885 17.73 -12.16 49.31
C LEU A 885 18.98 -11.98 50.19
N ASP A 886 18.78 -12.05 51.46
CA ASP A 886 19.84 -12.00 52.51
C ASP A 886 20.07 -13.36 53.19
N ALA A 887 19.26 -14.37 52.81
CA ALA A 887 19.31 -15.75 53.31
C ALA A 887 18.91 -16.74 52.21
N PRO A 888 19.31 -18.03 52.33
CA PRO A 888 18.89 -19.08 51.39
C PRO A 888 17.35 -19.17 51.28
N ARG A 889 16.88 -19.42 50.07
CA ARG A 889 15.45 -19.64 49.78
C ARG A 889 15.28 -20.97 49.04
N ASP A 890 14.37 -21.77 49.57
CA ASP A 890 13.94 -22.99 48.87
C ASP A 890 12.97 -22.62 47.76
N VAL A 891 13.24 -23.11 46.56
CA VAL A 891 12.43 -22.92 45.38
C VAL A 891 11.47 -24.10 45.21
N TYR A 892 11.98 -25.32 45.42
CA TYR A 892 11.23 -26.56 45.25
C TYR A 892 11.73 -27.59 46.26
N VAL A 893 10.91 -27.91 47.23
CA VAL A 893 11.15 -28.97 48.25
C VAL A 893 9.82 -29.64 48.45
N ASN A 894 9.72 -30.92 48.07
CA ASN A 894 8.48 -31.69 48.15
C ASN A 894 7.25 -30.97 47.56
N GLY A 895 7.46 -30.28 46.43
CA GLY A 895 6.55 -29.34 45.78
C GLY A 895 7.13 -27.93 45.76
N ILE A 896 6.35 -26.95 45.26
CA ILE A 896 6.78 -25.55 45.28
C ILE A 896 6.81 -25.07 46.72
N ALA A 897 7.98 -24.65 47.22
CA ALA A 897 8.19 -24.26 48.61
C ALA A 897 7.43 -22.99 48.98
N ASP A 898 7.37 -22.02 48.09
CA ASP A 898 6.60 -20.80 48.30
C ASP A 898 5.76 -20.45 47.07
N PRO A 899 4.49 -20.89 46.97
CA PRO A 899 3.63 -20.62 45.82
C PRO A 899 3.26 -19.13 45.63
N ALA A 900 3.57 -18.27 46.59
CA ALA A 900 3.41 -16.82 46.44
C ALA A 900 4.57 -16.20 45.65
N LEU A 901 5.76 -16.82 45.72
CA LEU A 901 6.98 -16.30 45.10
C LEU A 901 7.37 -17.05 43.80
N PHE A 902 7.06 -18.33 43.68
CA PHE A 902 7.49 -19.19 42.59
C PHE A 902 6.31 -19.84 41.88
N ASP A 903 6.43 -20.00 40.58
CA ASP A 903 5.48 -20.75 39.77
C ASP A 903 5.86 -22.20 39.57
N VAL A 904 4.92 -22.99 39.07
CA VAL A 904 5.14 -24.39 38.73
C VAL A 904 6.28 -24.53 37.70
N PRO A 905 7.24 -25.47 37.92
CA PRO A 905 8.31 -25.71 36.97
C PRO A 905 7.79 -25.90 35.54
N GLY A 906 8.43 -25.27 34.58
CA GLY A 906 8.11 -25.35 33.17
C GLY A 906 9.20 -26.07 32.37
N SER A 907 8.90 -26.38 31.10
CA SER A 907 9.87 -26.96 30.19
C SER A 907 9.76 -26.34 28.80
N TRP A 908 10.87 -26.30 28.10
CA TRP A 908 10.95 -25.81 26.71
C TRP A 908 11.88 -26.70 25.90
N SER A 909 11.52 -26.99 24.66
CA SER A 909 12.33 -27.75 23.72
C SER A 909 12.34 -27.11 22.34
N TYR A 910 13.48 -27.20 21.65
CA TYR A 910 13.66 -26.73 20.29
C TYR A 910 14.19 -27.88 19.42
N GLY A 911 13.67 -28.01 18.22
CA GLY A 911 14.01 -29.06 17.26
C GLY A 911 12.99 -30.21 17.25
N SER A 912 13.44 -31.41 16.89
CA SER A 912 12.57 -32.58 16.69
C SER A 912 12.22 -33.36 17.97
N GLY A 913 12.67 -32.88 19.14
CA GLY A 913 12.43 -33.54 20.41
C GLY A 913 11.34 -32.93 21.27
N SER A 914 10.91 -33.63 22.29
CA SER A 914 9.98 -33.12 23.30
C SER A 914 10.48 -33.39 24.72
N ILE A 915 10.01 -32.58 25.66
CA ILE A 915 10.24 -32.80 27.10
C ILE A 915 8.89 -33.11 27.74
N ALA A 916 8.82 -34.27 28.39
CA ALA A 916 7.73 -34.59 29.30
C ALA A 916 8.15 -34.20 30.70
N LEU A 917 7.39 -33.37 31.38
CA LEU A 917 7.63 -32.85 32.72
C LEU A 917 6.45 -33.17 33.63
N ASN A 918 6.76 -33.85 34.75
CA ASN A 918 5.82 -34.03 35.84
C ASN A 918 6.39 -33.35 37.10
N ALA A 919 5.85 -32.19 37.40
CA ALA A 919 6.33 -31.36 38.51
C ALA A 919 5.89 -31.87 39.90
N ASN A 920 5.08 -32.91 39.99
CA ASN A 920 4.58 -33.47 41.26
C ASN A 920 4.73 -35.02 41.27
N PHE A 921 5.75 -35.56 40.63
CA PHE A 921 6.04 -36.98 40.65
C PHE A 921 6.40 -37.41 42.05
N ASP A 922 5.77 -38.49 42.55
CA ASP A 922 6.04 -39.03 43.87
C ASP A 922 7.18 -40.05 43.79
N ASP A 923 8.32 -39.75 44.35
CA ASP A 923 9.46 -40.66 44.46
C ASP A 923 9.67 -41.04 45.95
N ALA A 924 9.17 -42.21 46.32
CA ALA A 924 9.27 -42.77 47.67
C ALA A 924 8.67 -41.86 48.81
N GLY A 925 7.65 -41.10 48.49
CA GLY A 925 6.94 -40.21 49.44
C GLY A 925 7.38 -38.74 49.35
N GLU A 926 8.35 -38.41 48.51
CA GLU A 926 8.76 -37.04 48.24
C GLU A 926 8.36 -36.62 46.82
N LYS A 927 7.81 -35.39 46.69
CA LYS A 927 7.48 -34.84 45.39
C LYS A 927 8.69 -34.25 44.73
N VAL A 928 9.01 -34.73 43.53
CA VAL A 928 10.13 -34.32 42.74
C VAL A 928 9.66 -33.87 41.36
N VAL A 929 10.53 -33.20 40.62
CA VAL A 929 10.33 -32.90 39.21
C VAL A 929 10.88 -34.01 38.35
N ASP A 930 10.02 -34.82 37.76
CA ASP A 930 10.41 -35.88 36.84
C ASP A 930 10.45 -35.35 35.42
N VAL A 931 11.56 -35.61 34.73
CA VAL A 931 11.80 -35.05 33.39
C VAL A 931 12.26 -36.14 32.43
N THR A 932 11.51 -36.32 31.36
CA THR A 932 11.90 -37.22 30.27
C THR A 932 12.15 -36.42 29.00
N TYR A 933 13.36 -36.53 28.46
CA TYR A 933 13.75 -35.94 27.16
C TYR A 933 13.54 -36.96 26.06
N ASN A 934 12.64 -36.72 25.12
CA ASN A 934 12.32 -37.62 24.02
C ASN A 934 12.78 -37.07 22.68
N GLY A 935 13.58 -37.85 21.95
CA GLY A 935 13.96 -37.55 20.56
C GLY A 935 14.90 -36.37 20.36
N LEU A 936 15.53 -35.84 21.41
CA LEU A 936 16.62 -34.87 21.28
C LEU A 936 17.86 -35.54 20.73
N LYS A 937 18.21 -35.26 19.47
CA LYS A 937 19.37 -35.87 18.79
C LYS A 937 20.56 -34.92 18.81
N GLU A 938 21.79 -35.51 18.76
CA GLU A 938 23.02 -34.75 18.54
C GLU A 938 22.89 -33.79 17.36
N GLY A 939 23.11 -32.47 17.57
CA GLY A 939 23.07 -31.44 16.54
C GLY A 939 21.69 -30.95 16.12
N GLY A 940 20.59 -31.45 16.73
CA GLY A 940 19.24 -31.18 16.22
C GLY A 940 18.21 -30.58 17.18
N GLY A 941 18.52 -30.38 18.45
CA GLY A 941 17.57 -29.81 19.38
C GLY A 941 18.11 -29.60 20.79
N ASN A 942 17.62 -28.61 21.49
CA ASN A 942 17.90 -28.31 22.88
C ASN A 942 16.62 -28.40 23.70
N GLY A 943 16.76 -28.76 24.98
CA GLY A 943 15.65 -28.78 25.90
C GLY A 943 16.06 -28.20 27.26
N SER A 944 15.18 -27.44 27.86
CA SER A 944 15.39 -26.82 29.16
C SER A 944 14.21 -27.07 30.08
N ILE A 945 14.50 -27.22 31.36
CA ILE A 945 13.52 -27.05 32.44
C ILE A 945 13.88 -25.79 33.20
N PHE A 946 12.89 -25.11 33.74
CA PHE A 946 13.10 -23.88 34.48
C PHE A 946 12.12 -23.76 35.65
N PHE A 947 12.58 -23.07 36.70
CA PHE A 947 11.78 -22.76 37.87
C PHE A 947 11.54 -21.24 37.86
N PRO A 948 10.36 -20.79 37.43
CA PRO A 948 10.13 -19.35 37.28
C PRO A 948 9.80 -18.70 38.61
N VAL A 949 10.31 -17.48 38.79
CA VAL A 949 9.82 -16.57 39.81
C VAL A 949 8.43 -16.07 39.39
N LYS A 950 7.47 -16.11 40.28
CA LYS A 950 6.10 -15.66 39.95
C LYS A 950 6.05 -14.15 39.81
N SER A 951 5.58 -13.70 38.68
CA SER A 951 5.36 -12.27 38.42
C SER A 951 4.35 -11.70 39.46
N PRO A 952 4.56 -10.52 40.01
CA PRO A 952 5.56 -9.50 39.69
C PRO A 952 6.88 -9.58 40.48
N ASN A 953 7.16 -10.67 41.17
CA ASN A 953 8.32 -10.75 42.07
C ASN A 953 9.66 -10.70 41.33
N LEU A 954 10.59 -9.95 41.88
CA LEU A 954 11.99 -9.93 41.48
C LEU A 954 12.87 -10.17 42.73
N PHE A 955 13.97 -10.89 42.54
CA PHE A 955 14.94 -11.08 43.63
C PHE A 955 16.21 -10.31 43.36
N ASP A 956 16.62 -9.49 44.32
CA ASP A 956 17.95 -8.90 44.37
C ASP A 956 18.87 -9.85 45.15
N VAL A 957 19.80 -10.49 44.45
CA VAL A 957 20.75 -11.45 45.00
C VAL A 957 22.11 -10.80 45.30
N SER A 958 22.23 -9.48 45.19
CA SER A 958 23.52 -8.78 45.36
C SER A 958 24.14 -9.02 46.73
N ALA A 959 23.32 -9.16 47.78
CA ALA A 959 23.80 -9.42 49.15
C ALA A 959 24.46 -10.79 49.29
N VAL A 960 24.13 -11.77 48.46
CA VAL A 960 24.65 -13.15 48.52
C VAL A 960 25.51 -13.53 47.33
N ALA A 961 25.66 -12.63 46.33
CA ALA A 961 26.37 -12.92 45.08
C ALA A 961 27.84 -13.33 45.23
N ALA A 962 28.49 -12.91 46.30
CA ALA A 962 29.90 -13.22 46.56
C ALA A 962 30.11 -14.58 47.26
N THR A 963 29.08 -15.08 47.99
CA THR A 963 29.19 -16.28 48.84
C THR A 963 28.06 -17.27 48.65
N GLY A 964 27.00 -16.89 47.90
CA GLY A 964 25.87 -17.75 47.63
C GLY A 964 26.09 -18.68 46.43
N GLY A 965 25.20 -19.64 46.31
CA GLY A 965 25.19 -20.57 45.19
C GLY A 965 23.83 -21.23 45.02
N VAL A 966 23.65 -21.94 43.92
CA VAL A 966 22.47 -22.77 43.66
C VAL A 966 22.75 -24.19 44.07
N GLN A 967 21.94 -24.74 44.97
CA GLN A 967 22.02 -26.14 45.37
C GLN A 967 20.75 -26.86 44.99
N PHE A 968 20.87 -28.06 44.41
CA PHE A 968 19.78 -28.96 44.15
C PHE A 968 20.25 -30.44 44.16
N GLU A 969 19.31 -31.34 44.29
CA GLU A 969 19.56 -32.78 44.17
C GLU A 969 19.10 -33.28 42.78
N LEU A 970 19.97 -34.08 42.14
CA LEU A 970 19.74 -34.62 40.82
C LEU A 970 19.93 -36.15 40.85
N ARG A 971 18.97 -36.88 40.31
CA ARG A 971 19.10 -38.30 40.05
C ARG A 971 18.84 -38.58 38.58
N VAL A 972 19.81 -39.12 37.88
CA VAL A 972 19.68 -39.50 36.47
C VAL A 972 19.33 -40.99 36.41
N LEU A 973 18.20 -41.31 35.78
CA LEU A 973 17.73 -42.68 35.65
C LEU A 973 18.29 -43.37 34.38
N ASP A 974 18.36 -42.59 33.29
CA ASP A 974 18.91 -43.07 32.01
C ASP A 974 19.48 -41.88 31.21
N TYR A 975 20.63 -42.05 30.61
CA TYR A 975 21.24 -41.09 29.70
C TYR A 975 20.77 -41.26 28.24
N GLY A 976 20.02 -42.34 27.90
CA GLY A 976 19.53 -42.59 26.57
C GLY A 976 20.59 -42.66 25.48
N GLY A 977 21.87 -42.95 25.88
CA GLY A 977 23.03 -42.90 24.98
C GLY A 977 23.55 -41.50 24.67
N SER A 978 23.01 -40.42 25.31
CA SER A 978 23.47 -39.06 25.10
C SER A 978 24.86 -38.82 25.69
N THR A 979 25.70 -38.16 24.91
CA THR A 979 27.01 -37.64 25.35
C THR A 979 26.96 -36.11 25.62
N GLN A 980 25.80 -35.49 25.44
CA GLN A 980 25.61 -34.05 25.57
C GLN A 980 25.74 -33.57 27.03
N PRO A 981 26.31 -32.39 27.25
CA PRO A 981 26.44 -31.82 28.58
C PRO A 981 25.11 -31.26 29.09
N PHE A 982 24.96 -31.25 30.41
CA PHE A 982 23.91 -30.47 31.09
C PHE A 982 24.40 -29.07 31.42
N TRP A 983 23.54 -28.09 31.17
CA TRP A 983 23.80 -26.68 31.46
C TRP A 983 22.88 -26.21 32.56
N VAL A 984 23.41 -25.48 33.53
CA VAL A 984 22.65 -24.77 34.52
C VAL A 984 22.79 -23.27 34.26
N LYS A 985 21.69 -22.56 34.22
CA LYS A 985 21.62 -21.11 34.05
C LYS A 985 20.80 -20.48 35.14
N LEU A 986 21.31 -19.38 35.69
CA LEU A 986 20.48 -18.37 36.34
C LEU A 986 20.13 -17.34 35.25
N VAL A 987 18.84 -17.10 35.03
CA VAL A 987 18.38 -16.14 34.06
C VAL A 987 18.08 -14.83 34.78
N CYS A 988 18.86 -13.79 34.50
CA CYS A 988 18.63 -12.46 35.03
C CYS A 988 17.57 -11.75 34.20
N ALA A 989 16.60 -11.11 34.85
CA ALA A 989 15.56 -10.35 34.18
C ALA A 989 16.09 -9.19 33.32
N ARG A 990 17.27 -8.64 33.61
CA ARG A 990 17.84 -7.47 32.92
C ARG A 990 19.03 -7.77 31.99
N LYS A 991 19.76 -8.89 32.19
CA LYS A 991 20.91 -9.29 31.37
C LYS A 991 21.06 -10.81 31.32
N PRO A 992 20.22 -11.54 30.61
CA PRO A 992 20.17 -13.01 30.68
C PRO A 992 21.48 -13.73 30.35
N ASP A 993 22.33 -13.16 29.49
CA ASP A 993 23.58 -13.80 29.07
C ASP A 993 24.73 -13.69 30.06
N THR A 994 24.62 -12.88 31.12
CA THR A 994 25.68 -12.70 32.12
C THR A 994 25.54 -13.63 33.33
N CYS A 995 24.45 -14.39 33.41
CA CYS A 995 24.15 -15.29 34.52
C CYS A 995 24.38 -16.78 34.19
N ARG A 996 25.29 -17.07 33.27
CA ARG A 996 25.57 -18.47 32.89
C ARG A 996 26.56 -19.09 33.89
N THR A 997 26.21 -20.24 34.46
CA THR A 997 27.05 -20.94 35.43
C THR A 997 28.00 -21.97 34.83
N GLY A 998 27.67 -22.49 33.64
CA GLY A 998 28.53 -23.48 32.95
C GLY A 998 27.85 -24.83 32.69
N ASP A 999 28.64 -25.76 32.26
CA ASP A 999 28.23 -27.14 31.99
C ASP A 999 28.15 -27.96 33.28
N LEU A 1000 26.98 -28.52 33.56
CA LEU A 1000 26.78 -29.33 34.77
C LEU A 1000 27.71 -30.58 34.82
N THR A 1001 27.97 -31.19 33.67
CA THR A 1001 28.82 -32.38 33.59
C THR A 1001 30.29 -32.04 33.83
N THR A 1002 30.72 -30.82 33.55
CA THR A 1002 32.06 -30.32 33.84
C THR A 1002 32.24 -30.02 35.32
N LEU A 1003 31.18 -29.49 35.96
CA LEU A 1003 31.24 -29.06 37.38
C LEU A 1003 31.09 -30.22 38.35
N VAL A 1004 30.28 -31.23 38.02
CA VAL A 1004 29.96 -32.34 38.95
C VAL A 1004 30.24 -33.71 38.39
N GLY A 1005 30.75 -33.79 37.18
CA GLY A 1005 30.89 -35.04 36.44
C GLY A 1005 29.53 -35.62 36.03
N ARG A 1006 29.50 -36.80 35.44
CA ARG A 1006 28.24 -37.50 35.12
C ARG A 1006 27.76 -38.23 36.37
N PRO A 1007 26.63 -37.85 37.01
CA PRO A 1007 26.09 -38.54 38.17
C PRO A 1007 25.86 -40.03 37.86
N ALA A 1008 26.07 -40.88 38.86
CA ALA A 1008 25.79 -42.29 38.72
C ALA A 1008 24.30 -42.56 38.51
N LEU A 1009 23.96 -43.50 37.61
CA LEU A 1009 22.56 -43.82 37.35
C LEU A 1009 21.83 -44.33 38.61
N GLY A 1010 20.65 -43.82 38.84
CA GLY A 1010 19.80 -44.21 39.95
C GLY A 1010 20.20 -43.66 41.33
N VAL A 1011 21.28 -42.87 41.43
CA VAL A 1011 21.77 -42.30 42.69
C VAL A 1011 21.46 -40.78 42.79
N TRP A 1012 20.89 -40.35 43.88
CA TRP A 1012 20.73 -38.93 44.14
C TRP A 1012 22.08 -38.26 44.38
N THR A 1013 22.36 -37.22 43.70
CA THR A 1013 23.61 -36.48 43.76
C THR A 1013 23.31 -35.00 44.08
N THR A 1014 23.86 -34.48 45.15
CA THR A 1014 23.78 -33.05 45.48
C THR A 1014 24.70 -32.26 44.55
N VAL A 1015 24.14 -31.31 43.85
CA VAL A 1015 24.83 -30.38 42.97
C VAL A 1015 24.87 -29.02 43.65
N GLN A 1016 26.08 -28.48 43.82
CA GLN A 1016 26.28 -27.10 44.30
C GLN A 1016 27.02 -26.32 43.23
N LEU A 1017 26.46 -25.23 42.82
CA LEU A 1017 27.05 -24.28 41.84
C LEU A 1017 27.25 -22.94 42.52
N PRO A 1018 28.47 -22.37 42.50
CA PRO A 1018 28.75 -21.09 43.14
C PRO A 1018 28.03 -19.92 42.48
#